data_5dd8d76d08dbf414c57e193769360adb
#
_entry.id   5dd8d76d08dbf414c57e193769360adb
#
_cell.length_a   1.000
_cell.length_b   1.000
_cell.length_c   1.000
_cell.angle_alpha   90.00
_cell.angle_beta   90.00
_cell.angle_gamma   90.00
#
_symmetry.space_group_name_H-M   'P 1'
#
loop_
_entity.id
_entity.type
_entity.pdbx_description
1 polymer ?
#
loop_
_entity_poly.entity_id
_entity_poly.type
_entity_poly.pdbx_seq_one_letter_code
_entity_poly.pdbx_strand_id
1 'polypeptide(L)'
;MRSKTSCFNGTLFRKNLSRYWPLWGLASFGGALFPLAMLVNLLHSGFDFWTPLETTQAYYNVLSYGVPVISIVYAVLCAMAVWNYLYNARSVGLMHTLPIRREGLFVTNVLSGLVMMAIPYAVTGVLIVLVSFLYGGFEPVGVLVTILGVAGESIFFFGLATFCALIVGNVFMLPALYGLLNFLAVLTDFTVNLLAQGFCFGLNSSYSGTVEWLSPVVYLMQQVQPNSIYQEKLVQNSVYGPYSTDALTEVHLENGWLIAVYAAVGVALLVLAWLMYRRRRSESAGDVVSVNWMKPVFRYGCAAFSAILGGRLLYALFWESFQNGLYFTVLPMILCMIVGGAVGYYAASMLLAKTLRVFRSTWKGMLAVALGCIALCAAMKLDVFGVVRRVPAADSVKQVNLYTADSNYYLTPGQDDALIEKVRALHQAIINDKDYALTAASAASEACTDREVLYAYTTVRFTYTLNSGLKVERQYDLYLTRDRMAQDGTYDNLLDRLINSPEMRQKRIRWQDAGFQMDSAWITTRTGDTDLNSREVETILSAVARDAENGNWGVYDWFDSRDDADHYDMTVHIHYQMANHRYDSIDISVREGMAETIQALKELGLITDEDLVLNRDAYPWQYSNNGWEEYDQFYNEFGMPPEEYYNRYGSYPAGWFGTETEIDPAVDDSHSPSMSAGAASA
;
A
#
# COMPACT_ATOMS: atom_id res chain seq x y z
N MET A 1 6.00 55.13 -33.86
CA MET A 1 4.96 54.65 -32.94
C MET A 1 5.37 53.28 -32.40
N ARG A 2 5.83 53.17 -31.14
CA ARG A 2 6.04 51.90 -30.48
C ARG A 2 4.67 51.36 -30.11
N SER A 3 4.11 50.42 -30.90
CA SER A 3 2.91 49.67 -30.56
C SER A 3 3.10 49.08 -29.18
N LYS A 4 2.24 49.43 -28.20
CA LYS A 4 2.12 48.75 -26.91
C LYS A 4 1.55 47.35 -27.20
N THR A 5 2.40 46.42 -27.68
CA THR A 5 1.95 45.03 -27.83
C THR A 5 1.69 44.47 -26.47
N SER A 6 0.42 44.20 -26.19
CA SER A 6 -0.06 43.57 -24.94
C SER A 6 0.65 42.22 -24.70
N CYS A 7 0.96 41.92 -23.46
CA CYS A 7 1.46 40.60 -23.03
C CYS A 7 0.40 39.50 -23.20
N PHE A 8 -0.83 39.81 -23.57
CA PHE A 8 -1.94 38.88 -23.78
C PHE A 8 -2.65 39.18 -25.09
N ASN A 9 -2.98 38.14 -25.85
CA ASN A 9 -3.70 38.24 -27.12
C ASN A 9 -5.08 37.56 -27.03
N GLY A 10 -6.15 38.35 -26.86
CA GLY A 10 -7.50 37.86 -26.71
C GLY A 10 -8.08 37.12 -27.92
N THR A 11 -7.61 37.45 -29.13
CA THR A 11 -8.04 36.76 -30.37
C THR A 11 -7.51 35.33 -30.40
N LEU A 12 -6.22 35.16 -30.09
CA LEU A 12 -5.58 33.85 -30.02
C LEU A 12 -6.19 33.01 -28.88
N PHE A 13 -6.44 33.62 -27.72
CA PHE A 13 -7.11 32.97 -26.58
C PHE A 13 -8.46 32.40 -26.98
N ARG A 14 -9.36 33.21 -27.55
CA ARG A 14 -10.67 32.77 -28.04
C ARG A 14 -10.57 31.67 -29.07
N LYS A 15 -9.60 31.78 -29.99
CA LYS A 15 -9.36 30.78 -31.02
C LYS A 15 -8.89 29.44 -30.41
N ASN A 16 -8.05 29.43 -29.39
CA ASN A 16 -7.63 28.24 -28.69
C ASN A 16 -8.82 27.55 -28.01
N LEU A 17 -9.64 28.29 -27.23
CA LEU A 17 -10.83 27.73 -26.58
C LEU A 17 -11.83 27.16 -27.61
N SER A 18 -12.12 27.92 -28.68
CA SER A 18 -13.05 27.47 -29.71
C SER A 18 -12.51 26.27 -30.50
N ARG A 19 -11.22 26.22 -30.78
CA ARG A 19 -10.61 25.09 -31.52
C ARG A 19 -10.62 23.81 -30.72
N TYR A 20 -10.35 23.89 -29.42
CA TYR A 20 -10.23 22.74 -28.53
C TYR A 20 -11.50 22.51 -27.69
N TRP A 21 -12.67 23.03 -28.13
CA TRP A 21 -13.92 22.82 -27.42
C TRP A 21 -14.29 21.34 -27.19
N PRO A 22 -13.96 20.38 -28.12
CA PRO A 22 -14.27 18.98 -27.84
C PRO A 22 -13.55 18.46 -26.59
N LEU A 23 -12.32 18.93 -26.31
CA LEU A 23 -11.52 18.52 -25.17
C LEU A 23 -12.19 18.94 -23.85
N TRP A 24 -12.45 20.25 -23.67
CA TRP A 24 -13.07 20.72 -22.43
C TRP A 24 -14.59 20.43 -22.38
N GLY A 25 -15.25 20.31 -23.51
CA GLY A 25 -16.65 19.93 -23.60
C GLY A 25 -16.88 18.46 -23.17
N LEU A 26 -16.11 17.52 -23.68
CA LEU A 26 -16.16 16.12 -23.27
C LEU A 26 -15.76 15.94 -21.81
N ALA A 27 -14.73 16.64 -21.34
CA ALA A 27 -14.35 16.60 -19.94
C ALA A 27 -15.47 17.18 -19.02
N SER A 28 -16.14 18.25 -19.45
CA SER A 28 -17.29 18.82 -18.72
C SER A 28 -18.47 17.85 -18.70
N PHE A 29 -18.75 17.19 -19.82
CA PHE A 29 -19.79 16.17 -19.90
C PHE A 29 -19.48 14.98 -18.99
N GLY A 30 -18.25 14.45 -19.04
CA GLY A 30 -17.82 13.36 -18.17
C GLY A 30 -17.87 13.73 -16.68
N GLY A 31 -17.39 14.93 -16.33
CA GLY A 31 -17.49 15.45 -14.96
C GLY A 31 -18.92 15.65 -14.46
N ALA A 32 -19.85 16.05 -15.36
CA ALA A 32 -21.27 16.21 -15.02
C ALA A 32 -21.99 14.87 -14.74
N LEU A 33 -21.48 13.74 -15.21
CA LEU A 33 -22.04 12.42 -14.91
C LEU A 33 -21.94 12.08 -13.43
N PHE A 34 -20.91 12.56 -12.72
CA PHE A 34 -20.74 12.28 -11.30
C PHE A 34 -21.86 12.88 -10.44
N PRO A 35 -22.14 14.19 -10.47
CA PRO A 35 -23.28 14.76 -9.73
C PRO A 35 -24.63 14.23 -10.21
N LEU A 36 -24.76 13.84 -11.48
CA LEU A 36 -25.97 13.20 -11.98
C LEU A 36 -26.15 11.79 -11.38
N ALA A 37 -25.10 10.99 -11.30
CA ALA A 37 -25.14 9.70 -10.64
C ALA A 37 -25.45 9.82 -9.15
N MET A 38 -24.87 10.82 -8.48
CA MET A 38 -25.17 11.16 -7.10
C MET A 38 -26.66 11.50 -6.94
N LEU A 39 -27.23 12.33 -7.82
CA LEU A 39 -28.65 12.67 -7.81
C LEU A 39 -29.54 11.44 -7.99
N VAL A 40 -29.22 10.55 -8.94
CA VAL A 40 -29.99 9.32 -9.19
C VAL A 40 -29.94 8.39 -7.98
N ASN A 41 -28.77 8.24 -7.37
CA ASN A 41 -28.60 7.41 -6.19
C ASN A 41 -29.43 7.94 -4.99
N LEU A 42 -29.41 9.23 -4.76
CA LEU A 42 -30.20 9.88 -3.74
C LEU A 42 -31.73 9.74 -3.99
N LEU A 43 -32.17 9.80 -5.25
CA LEU A 43 -33.58 9.56 -5.59
C LEU A 43 -34.00 8.11 -5.36
N HIS A 44 -33.07 7.17 -5.44
CA HIS A 44 -33.36 5.73 -5.26
C HIS A 44 -33.35 5.32 -3.78
N SER A 45 -32.46 5.86 -2.96
CA SER A 45 -32.30 5.52 -1.55
C SER A 45 -33.33 6.13 -0.60
N GLY A 46 -34.31 6.87 -1.11
CA GLY A 46 -35.43 7.39 -0.32
C GLY A 46 -35.04 8.40 0.74
N PHE A 47 -34.60 9.58 0.34
CA PHE A 47 -34.48 10.83 1.15
C PHE A 47 -33.83 10.68 2.55
N ASP A 48 -32.80 9.87 2.72
CA ASP A 48 -31.88 10.09 3.82
C ASP A 48 -31.07 11.33 3.52
N PHE A 49 -31.39 12.43 4.22
CA PHE A 49 -30.71 13.70 4.03
C PHE A 49 -29.27 13.60 4.45
N TRP A 50 -28.37 13.82 3.52
CA TRP A 50 -26.96 13.98 3.86
C TRP A 50 -26.78 15.18 4.79
N THR A 51 -26.06 14.97 5.86
CA THR A 51 -25.65 16.07 6.74
C THR A 51 -24.62 16.95 6.01
N PRO A 52 -24.48 18.24 6.39
CA PRO A 52 -23.42 19.10 5.84
C PRO A 52 -22.00 18.51 6.01
N LEU A 53 -21.78 17.73 7.06
CA LEU A 53 -20.49 17.05 7.32
C LEU A 53 -20.24 15.90 6.34
N GLU A 54 -21.23 15.05 6.09
CA GLU A 54 -21.12 13.97 5.09
C GLU A 54 -20.87 14.51 3.68
N THR A 55 -21.53 15.61 3.36
CA THR A 55 -21.32 16.32 2.08
C THR A 55 -19.88 16.87 2.01
N THR A 56 -19.35 17.41 3.10
CA THR A 56 -17.97 17.90 3.17
C THR A 56 -16.96 16.76 3.05
N GLN A 57 -17.22 15.63 3.70
CA GLN A 57 -16.43 14.42 3.56
C GLN A 57 -16.38 13.95 2.10
N ALA A 58 -17.53 13.93 1.43
CA ALA A 58 -17.59 13.57 0.01
C ALA A 58 -16.79 14.54 -0.88
N TYR A 59 -16.83 15.86 -0.62
CA TYR A 59 -16.00 16.83 -1.33
C TYR A 59 -14.50 16.59 -1.12
N TYR A 60 -14.08 16.31 0.10
CA TYR A 60 -12.68 16.04 0.40
C TYR A 60 -12.21 14.70 -0.18
N ASN A 61 -13.06 13.68 -0.20
CA ASN A 61 -12.77 12.42 -0.90
C ASN A 61 -12.55 12.66 -2.40
N VAL A 62 -13.42 13.45 -3.04
CA VAL A 62 -13.24 13.80 -4.47
C VAL A 62 -11.94 14.57 -4.68
N LEU A 63 -11.61 15.51 -3.80
CA LEU A 63 -10.37 16.28 -3.88
C LEU A 63 -9.14 15.39 -3.70
N SER A 64 -9.16 14.47 -2.75
CA SER A 64 -8.01 13.62 -2.38
C SER A 64 -7.73 12.52 -3.42
N TYR A 65 -8.76 11.90 -3.97
CA TYR A 65 -8.62 10.74 -4.85
C TYR A 65 -9.00 11.05 -6.31
N GLY A 66 -10.10 11.73 -6.53
CA GLY A 66 -10.65 11.95 -7.88
C GLY A 66 -9.89 13.01 -8.65
N VAL A 67 -9.63 14.15 -8.03
CA VAL A 67 -9.02 15.31 -8.71
C VAL A 67 -7.58 15.02 -9.16
N PRO A 68 -6.66 14.40 -8.38
CA PRO A 68 -5.33 14.08 -8.85
C PRO A 68 -5.32 13.16 -10.06
N VAL A 69 -6.15 12.09 -10.05
CA VAL A 69 -6.23 11.12 -11.16
C VAL A 69 -6.77 11.76 -12.44
N ILE A 70 -7.81 12.59 -12.34
CA ILE A 70 -8.37 13.29 -13.50
C ILE A 70 -7.39 14.37 -13.99
N SER A 71 -6.81 15.15 -13.06
CA SER A 71 -5.90 16.25 -13.37
C SER A 71 -4.64 15.79 -14.09
N ILE A 72 -4.05 14.63 -13.72
CA ILE A 72 -2.85 14.12 -14.38
C ILE A 72 -3.12 13.85 -15.88
N VAL A 73 -4.23 13.21 -16.21
CA VAL A 73 -4.57 12.91 -17.60
C VAL A 73 -5.00 14.17 -18.35
N TYR A 74 -5.84 14.97 -17.72
CA TYR A 74 -6.42 16.12 -18.38
C TYR A 74 -5.41 17.26 -18.61
N ALA A 75 -4.48 17.48 -17.68
CA ALA A 75 -3.43 18.48 -17.83
C ALA A 75 -2.50 18.20 -19.01
N VAL A 76 -2.09 16.94 -19.22
CA VAL A 76 -1.24 16.58 -20.35
C VAL A 76 -1.99 16.74 -21.67
N LEU A 77 -3.28 16.42 -21.73
CA LEU A 77 -4.09 16.64 -22.94
C LEU A 77 -4.24 18.14 -23.26
N CYS A 78 -4.50 18.99 -22.25
CA CYS A 78 -4.51 20.43 -22.40
C CYS A 78 -3.17 20.98 -22.87
N ALA A 79 -2.07 20.50 -22.29
CA ALA A 79 -0.72 20.89 -22.71
C ALA A 79 -0.42 20.43 -24.14
N MET A 80 -0.78 19.21 -24.52
CA MET A 80 -0.65 18.72 -25.89
C MET A 80 -1.43 19.59 -26.88
N ALA A 81 -2.66 19.99 -26.54
CA ALA A 81 -3.48 20.84 -27.38
C ALA A 81 -2.83 22.22 -27.59
N VAL A 82 -2.45 22.90 -26.50
CA VAL A 82 -1.92 24.27 -26.54
C VAL A 82 -0.52 24.35 -27.17
N TRP A 83 0.36 23.37 -26.90
CA TRP A 83 1.74 23.37 -27.35
C TRP A 83 1.96 22.54 -28.62
N ASN A 84 0.92 21.96 -29.25
CA ASN A 84 1.01 21.13 -30.44
C ASN A 84 1.79 21.80 -31.59
N TYR A 85 1.68 23.12 -31.73
CA TYR A 85 2.38 23.87 -32.78
C TYR A 85 3.92 23.78 -32.65
N LEU A 86 4.45 23.51 -31.44
CA LEU A 86 5.91 23.41 -31.21
C LEU A 86 6.56 22.16 -31.81
N TYR A 87 5.77 21.18 -32.19
CA TYR A 87 6.24 19.86 -32.63
C TYR A 87 6.29 19.73 -34.16
N ASN A 88 5.73 20.72 -34.90
CA ASN A 88 5.75 20.73 -36.35
C ASN A 88 6.46 21.99 -36.85
N ALA A 89 7.53 21.82 -37.64
CA ALA A 89 8.36 22.93 -38.15
C ALA A 89 7.53 23.98 -38.92
N ARG A 90 6.55 23.56 -39.75
CA ARG A 90 5.66 24.46 -40.48
C ARG A 90 4.80 25.31 -39.53
N SER A 91 4.26 24.69 -38.50
CA SER A 91 3.40 25.37 -37.51
C SER A 91 4.20 26.34 -36.65
N VAL A 92 5.43 25.98 -36.25
CA VAL A 92 6.34 26.87 -35.51
C VAL A 92 6.65 28.11 -36.34
N GLY A 93 7.03 27.92 -37.63
CA GLY A 93 7.30 29.04 -38.55
C GLY A 93 6.08 29.97 -38.64
N LEU A 94 4.89 29.43 -38.90
CA LEU A 94 3.65 30.21 -38.99
C LEU A 94 3.35 30.99 -37.70
N MET A 95 3.46 30.37 -36.53
CA MET A 95 3.19 31.03 -35.26
C MET A 95 4.20 32.16 -34.94
N HIS A 96 5.45 32.01 -35.36
CA HIS A 96 6.49 33.03 -35.14
C HIS A 96 6.44 34.18 -36.16
N THR A 97 5.72 34.03 -37.26
CA THR A 97 5.48 35.15 -38.23
C THR A 97 4.31 36.04 -37.79
N LEU A 98 3.51 35.62 -36.84
CA LEU A 98 2.44 36.46 -36.28
C LEU A 98 3.03 37.71 -35.60
N PRO A 99 2.38 38.88 -35.69
CA PRO A 99 2.82 40.11 -35.02
C PRO A 99 2.58 40.10 -33.52
N ILE A 100 2.95 39.00 -32.85
CA ILE A 100 2.81 38.77 -31.43
C ILE A 100 4.19 38.52 -30.81
N ARG A 101 4.49 39.17 -29.69
CA ARG A 101 5.74 38.89 -28.97
C ARG A 101 5.73 37.44 -28.46
N ARG A 102 6.90 36.80 -28.45
CA ARG A 102 7.04 35.43 -27.91
C ARG A 102 6.50 35.30 -26.49
N GLU A 103 6.71 36.30 -25.67
CA GLU A 103 6.18 36.33 -24.28
C GLU A 103 4.65 36.37 -24.27
N GLY A 104 4.02 37.18 -25.11
CA GLY A 104 2.57 37.23 -25.24
C GLY A 104 1.97 35.94 -25.80
N LEU A 105 2.68 35.25 -26.69
CA LEU A 105 2.29 33.94 -27.20
C LEU A 105 2.32 32.89 -26.07
N PHE A 106 3.40 32.87 -25.27
CA PHE A 106 3.51 31.96 -24.11
C PHE A 106 2.41 32.19 -23.09
N VAL A 107 2.24 33.44 -22.62
CA VAL A 107 1.22 33.78 -21.58
C VAL A 107 -0.18 33.46 -22.09
N THR A 108 -0.50 33.79 -23.37
CA THR A 108 -1.81 33.48 -23.93
C THR A 108 -2.09 31.98 -23.98
N ASN A 109 -1.10 31.18 -24.34
CA ASN A 109 -1.23 29.74 -24.40
C ASN A 109 -1.36 29.11 -23.00
N VAL A 110 -0.56 29.55 -22.03
CA VAL A 110 -0.66 29.09 -20.63
C VAL A 110 -2.05 29.41 -20.08
N LEU A 111 -2.51 30.65 -20.26
CA LEU A 111 -3.82 31.07 -19.79
C LEU A 111 -4.95 30.29 -20.49
N SER A 112 -4.82 30.01 -21.80
CA SER A 112 -5.78 29.17 -22.52
C SER A 112 -5.87 27.75 -21.91
N GLY A 113 -4.72 27.16 -21.60
CA GLY A 113 -4.65 25.81 -20.99
C GLY A 113 -5.26 25.77 -19.60
N LEU A 114 -4.92 26.73 -18.72
CA LEU A 114 -5.48 26.82 -17.38
C LEU A 114 -7.00 27.02 -17.41
N VAL A 115 -7.51 27.87 -18.30
CA VAL A 115 -8.96 28.08 -18.45
C VAL A 115 -9.63 26.81 -19.00
N MET A 116 -9.02 26.09 -19.94
CA MET A 116 -9.55 24.81 -20.40
C MET A 116 -9.62 23.79 -19.28
N MET A 117 -8.66 23.80 -18.35
CA MET A 117 -8.72 22.93 -17.15
C MET A 117 -9.83 23.39 -16.18
N ALA A 118 -9.96 24.69 -15.97
CA ALA A 118 -10.94 25.23 -15.02
C ALA A 118 -12.41 25.00 -15.42
N ILE A 119 -12.72 25.00 -16.73
CA ILE A 119 -14.10 24.90 -17.23
C ILE A 119 -14.80 23.60 -16.76
N PRO A 120 -14.25 22.39 -16.97
CA PRO A 120 -14.89 21.16 -16.50
C PRO A 120 -15.10 21.12 -14.98
N TYR A 121 -14.09 21.53 -14.22
CA TYR A 121 -14.21 21.60 -12.77
C TYR A 121 -15.25 22.60 -12.30
N ALA A 122 -15.34 23.76 -12.96
CA ALA A 122 -16.37 24.75 -12.65
C ALA A 122 -17.78 24.22 -12.96
N VAL A 123 -17.97 23.53 -14.10
CA VAL A 123 -19.25 22.92 -14.46
C VAL A 123 -19.64 21.84 -13.45
N THR A 124 -18.74 20.94 -13.17
CA THR A 124 -18.97 19.84 -12.19
C THR A 124 -19.22 20.41 -10.79
N GLY A 125 -18.41 21.38 -10.34
CA GLY A 125 -18.55 22.01 -9.03
C GLY A 125 -19.89 22.74 -8.87
N VAL A 126 -20.34 23.48 -9.89
CA VAL A 126 -21.68 24.12 -9.86
C VAL A 126 -22.79 23.07 -9.74
N LEU A 127 -22.72 21.99 -10.48
CA LEU A 127 -23.70 20.90 -10.40
C LEU A 127 -23.70 20.21 -9.04
N ILE A 128 -22.53 19.93 -8.46
CA ILE A 128 -22.40 19.35 -7.12
C ILE A 128 -23.03 20.29 -6.07
N VAL A 129 -22.71 21.57 -6.13
CA VAL A 129 -23.30 22.58 -5.21
C VAL A 129 -24.83 22.64 -5.35
N LEU A 130 -25.37 22.62 -6.57
CA LEU A 130 -26.81 22.58 -6.81
C LEU A 130 -27.46 21.32 -6.21
N VAL A 131 -26.87 20.16 -6.40
CA VAL A 131 -27.33 18.91 -5.80
C VAL A 131 -27.30 18.99 -4.28
N SER A 132 -26.20 19.49 -3.67
CA SER A 132 -26.09 19.66 -2.21
C SER A 132 -27.15 20.60 -1.63
N PHE A 133 -27.49 21.67 -2.35
CA PHE A 133 -28.58 22.54 -1.94
C PHE A 133 -29.95 21.85 -1.95
N LEU A 134 -30.21 20.99 -2.93
CA LEU A 134 -31.48 20.24 -3.01
C LEU A 134 -31.70 19.31 -1.82
N TYR A 135 -30.59 18.77 -1.25
CA TYR A 135 -30.63 17.81 -0.14
C TYR A 135 -30.36 18.42 1.25
N GLY A 136 -30.20 19.77 1.33
CA GLY A 136 -29.95 20.45 2.61
C GLY A 136 -28.55 20.27 3.19
N GLY A 137 -27.66 19.56 2.49
CA GLY A 137 -26.28 19.25 2.91
C GLY A 137 -25.23 20.27 2.48
N PHE A 138 -25.60 21.51 2.12
CA PHE A 138 -24.64 22.51 1.66
C PHE A 138 -23.79 23.09 2.80
N GLU A 139 -22.45 22.96 2.63
CA GLU A 139 -21.47 23.52 3.56
C GLU A 139 -20.46 24.40 2.80
N PRO A 140 -20.47 25.76 3.03
CA PRO A 140 -19.70 26.69 2.21
C PRO A 140 -18.15 26.56 2.41
N VAL A 141 -17.70 26.18 3.60
CA VAL A 141 -16.25 26.07 3.88
C VAL A 141 -15.66 24.88 3.14
N GLY A 142 -16.32 23.72 3.15
CA GLY A 142 -15.93 22.54 2.40
C GLY A 142 -15.87 22.81 0.89
N VAL A 143 -16.86 23.52 0.35
CA VAL A 143 -16.86 23.95 -1.06
C VAL A 143 -15.66 24.87 -1.37
N LEU A 144 -15.39 25.88 -0.53
CA LEU A 144 -14.28 26.81 -0.73
C LEU A 144 -12.92 26.08 -0.71
N VAL A 145 -12.70 25.21 0.27
CA VAL A 145 -11.47 24.42 0.38
C VAL A 145 -11.29 23.55 -0.86
N THR A 146 -12.34 22.89 -1.32
CA THR A 146 -12.32 22.05 -2.52
C THR A 146 -12.00 22.85 -3.79
N ILE A 147 -12.60 24.04 -3.97
CA ILE A 147 -12.31 24.92 -5.12
C ILE A 147 -10.84 25.36 -5.11
N LEU A 148 -10.32 25.77 -3.94
CA LEU A 148 -8.89 26.13 -3.81
C LEU A 148 -7.97 24.95 -4.05
N GLY A 149 -8.34 23.77 -3.56
CA GLY A 149 -7.61 22.53 -3.78
C GLY A 149 -7.52 22.18 -5.26
N VAL A 150 -8.66 22.12 -5.95
CA VAL A 150 -8.75 21.85 -7.40
C VAL A 150 -7.93 22.87 -8.21
N ALA A 151 -7.98 24.16 -7.86
CA ALA A 151 -7.19 25.20 -8.52
C ALA A 151 -5.68 24.97 -8.31
N GLY A 152 -5.26 24.65 -7.08
CA GLY A 152 -3.87 24.37 -6.76
C GLY A 152 -3.32 23.18 -7.51
N GLU A 153 -4.03 22.05 -7.52
CA GLU A 153 -3.64 20.87 -8.28
C GLU A 153 -3.60 21.11 -9.79
N SER A 154 -4.58 21.83 -10.33
CA SER A 154 -4.62 22.18 -11.75
C SER A 154 -3.41 23.02 -12.16
N ILE A 155 -2.99 23.97 -11.34
CA ILE A 155 -1.79 24.79 -11.58
C ILE A 155 -0.54 23.90 -11.59
N PHE A 156 -0.42 22.99 -10.63
CA PHE A 156 0.73 22.09 -10.57
C PHE A 156 0.81 21.16 -11.78
N PHE A 157 -0.24 20.38 -12.04
CA PHE A 157 -0.24 19.37 -13.10
C PHE A 157 -0.08 20.01 -14.50
N PHE A 158 -0.76 21.13 -14.75
CA PHE A 158 -0.60 21.86 -16.01
C PHE A 158 0.79 22.50 -16.12
N GLY A 159 1.32 23.05 -15.02
CA GLY A 159 2.68 23.61 -14.96
C GLY A 159 3.75 22.58 -15.31
N LEU A 160 3.65 21.37 -14.71
CA LEU A 160 4.55 20.25 -15.00
C LEU A 160 4.39 19.77 -16.46
N ALA A 161 3.15 19.64 -16.96
CA ALA A 161 2.90 19.26 -18.34
C ALA A 161 3.45 20.28 -19.34
N THR A 162 3.31 21.60 -19.05
CA THR A 162 3.89 22.70 -19.85
C THR A 162 5.41 22.66 -19.83
N PHE A 163 6.02 22.42 -18.68
CA PHE A 163 7.47 22.25 -18.56
C PHE A 163 7.98 21.08 -19.43
N CYS A 164 7.32 19.93 -19.34
CA CYS A 164 7.62 18.76 -20.18
C CYS A 164 7.45 19.09 -21.68
N ALA A 165 6.40 19.84 -22.04
CA ALA A 165 6.15 20.22 -23.44
C ALA A 165 7.31 21.02 -24.09
N LEU A 166 8.05 21.77 -23.28
CA LEU A 166 9.18 22.55 -23.76
C LEU A 166 10.49 21.77 -23.83
N ILE A 167 10.61 20.69 -23.06
CA ILE A 167 11.78 19.79 -23.10
C ILE A 167 11.73 18.89 -24.32
N VAL A 168 10.54 18.39 -24.67
CA VAL A 168 10.38 17.48 -25.80
C VAL A 168 10.12 18.22 -27.08
N GLY A 169 10.49 17.60 -28.21
CA GLY A 169 10.24 18.14 -29.54
C GLY A 169 9.23 17.33 -30.36
N ASN A 170 8.62 16.30 -29.75
CA ASN A 170 7.63 15.44 -30.36
C ASN A 170 6.41 15.27 -29.38
N VAL A 171 5.21 15.33 -29.97
CA VAL A 171 3.95 15.26 -29.19
C VAL A 171 3.79 13.95 -28.42
N PHE A 172 4.22 12.82 -28.94
CA PHE A 172 4.12 11.51 -28.30
C PHE A 172 5.10 11.33 -27.11
N MET A 173 6.17 12.11 -27.09
CA MET A 173 7.13 12.07 -25.97
C MET A 173 6.68 12.90 -24.78
N LEU A 174 5.72 13.80 -24.97
CA LEU A 174 5.20 14.63 -23.90
C LEU A 174 4.53 13.79 -22.79
N PRO A 175 3.52 12.97 -23.09
CA PRO A 175 2.89 12.15 -22.04
C PRO A 175 3.87 11.16 -21.40
N ALA A 176 4.84 10.63 -22.14
CA ALA A 176 5.85 9.72 -21.60
C ALA A 176 6.76 10.40 -20.56
N LEU A 177 7.31 11.58 -20.87
CA LEU A 177 8.13 12.33 -19.91
C LEU A 177 7.30 12.82 -18.72
N TYR A 178 6.09 13.28 -18.98
CA TYR A 178 5.17 13.77 -17.95
C TYR A 178 4.75 12.64 -16.99
N GLY A 179 4.39 11.47 -17.52
CA GLY A 179 4.09 10.29 -16.71
C GLY A 179 5.30 9.83 -15.90
N LEU A 180 6.49 9.78 -16.52
CA LEU A 180 7.72 9.45 -15.80
C LEU A 180 7.95 10.36 -14.59
N LEU A 181 7.77 11.67 -14.73
CA LEU A 181 7.98 12.63 -13.64
C LEU A 181 6.89 12.57 -12.57
N ASN A 182 5.65 12.20 -12.93
CA ASN A 182 4.57 12.02 -11.95
C ASN A 182 4.70 10.75 -11.12
N PHE A 183 5.35 9.71 -11.65
CA PHE A 183 5.52 8.41 -10.97
C PHE A 183 6.99 8.09 -10.68
N LEU A 184 7.87 9.10 -10.63
CA LEU A 184 9.31 8.90 -10.57
C LEU A 184 9.75 8.11 -9.32
N ALA A 185 9.23 8.46 -8.13
CA ALA A 185 9.55 7.74 -6.90
C ALA A 185 9.00 6.32 -6.93
N VAL A 186 7.72 6.14 -7.26
CA VAL A 186 7.10 4.81 -7.34
C VAL A 186 7.83 3.91 -8.34
N LEU A 187 8.20 4.43 -9.50
CA LEU A 187 8.98 3.68 -10.49
C LEU A 187 10.38 3.34 -9.99
N THR A 188 11.01 4.26 -9.26
CA THR A 188 12.34 4.03 -8.67
C THR A 188 12.25 2.98 -7.58
N ASP A 189 11.31 3.10 -6.65
CA ASP A 189 11.10 2.13 -5.57
C ASP A 189 10.75 0.76 -6.12
N PHE A 190 9.81 0.69 -7.06
CA PHE A 190 9.47 -0.56 -7.74
C PHE A 190 10.70 -1.20 -8.40
N THR A 191 11.52 -0.40 -9.10
CA THR A 191 12.70 -0.88 -9.80
C THR A 191 13.79 -1.36 -8.82
N VAL A 192 14.01 -0.60 -7.74
CA VAL A 192 14.97 -0.96 -6.68
C VAL A 192 14.53 -2.21 -5.95
N ASN A 193 13.25 -2.28 -5.54
CA ASN A 193 12.69 -3.45 -4.86
C ASN A 193 12.78 -4.71 -5.73
N LEU A 194 12.41 -4.60 -7.01
CA LEU A 194 12.47 -5.71 -7.96
C LEU A 194 13.87 -6.32 -8.07
N LEU A 195 14.92 -5.50 -7.95
CA LEU A 195 16.28 -5.95 -7.99
C LEU A 195 16.78 -6.39 -6.60
N ALA A 196 16.46 -5.61 -5.57
CA ALA A 196 16.95 -5.83 -4.21
C ALA A 196 16.41 -7.12 -3.59
N GLN A 197 15.12 -7.44 -3.80
CA GLN A 197 14.50 -8.69 -3.32
C GLN A 197 15.25 -9.94 -3.81
N GLY A 198 15.78 -9.91 -5.03
CA GLY A 198 16.51 -11.04 -5.58
C GLY A 198 17.98 -11.14 -5.17
N PHE A 199 18.59 -10.10 -4.55
CA PHE A 199 19.98 -10.08 -4.16
C PHE A 199 20.21 -9.90 -2.66
N CYS A 200 19.34 -9.17 -1.97
CA CYS A 200 19.54 -8.76 -0.59
C CYS A 200 18.68 -9.60 0.36
N PHE A 201 19.32 -10.41 1.17
CA PHE A 201 18.66 -11.17 2.23
C PHE A 201 17.94 -10.24 3.20
N GLY A 202 16.68 -10.54 3.48
CA GLY A 202 15.83 -9.72 4.37
C GLY A 202 15.14 -8.52 3.71
N LEU A 203 15.17 -8.38 2.38
CA LEU A 203 14.41 -7.37 1.65
C LEU A 203 13.23 -8.00 0.88
N ASN A 204 12.41 -8.83 1.55
CA ASN A 204 11.26 -9.47 0.93
C ASN A 204 10.02 -8.56 0.92
N SER A 205 9.94 -7.58 1.82
CA SER A 205 8.84 -6.62 1.84
C SER A 205 9.08 -5.45 0.89
N SER A 206 8.00 -4.86 0.41
CA SER A 206 8.05 -3.64 -0.39
C SER A 206 8.65 -2.51 0.43
N TYR A 207 9.89 -2.15 0.13
CA TYR A 207 10.52 -0.95 0.67
C TYR A 207 9.71 0.26 0.23
N SER A 208 9.06 0.95 1.16
CA SER A 208 8.44 2.23 0.87
C SER A 208 9.53 3.30 0.85
N GLY A 209 9.75 3.87 -0.32
CA GLY A 209 10.83 4.83 -0.54
C GLY A 209 10.69 6.09 0.30
N THR A 210 11.81 6.62 0.65
CA THR A 210 11.93 7.84 1.46
C THR A 210 11.63 9.12 0.69
N VAL A 211 11.43 9.05 -0.63
CA VAL A 211 11.33 10.22 -1.53
C VAL A 211 9.99 10.24 -2.27
N GLU A 212 8.93 9.83 -1.57
CA GLU A 212 7.56 9.70 -2.12
C GLU A 212 7.04 10.99 -2.79
N TRP A 213 7.46 12.17 -2.32
CA TRP A 213 7.08 13.47 -2.89
C TRP A 213 7.53 13.67 -4.35
N LEU A 214 8.47 12.86 -4.87
CA LEU A 214 8.83 12.81 -6.30
C LEU A 214 7.82 12.05 -7.16
N SER A 215 6.76 11.48 -6.55
CA SER A 215 5.59 10.95 -7.25
C SER A 215 4.35 11.76 -6.86
N PRO A 216 4.18 12.98 -7.41
CA PRO A 216 3.19 13.96 -6.94
C PRO A 216 1.77 13.43 -6.86
N VAL A 217 1.33 12.63 -7.84
CA VAL A 217 -0.03 12.05 -7.85
C VAL A 217 -0.23 11.14 -6.66
N VAL A 218 0.67 10.16 -6.48
CA VAL A 218 0.55 9.15 -5.41
C VAL A 218 0.72 9.81 -4.05
N TYR A 219 1.69 10.72 -3.93
CA TYR A 219 1.95 11.43 -2.68
C TYR A 219 0.76 12.31 -2.24
N LEU A 220 0.16 13.06 -3.18
CA LEU A 220 -1.06 13.83 -2.87
C LEU A 220 -2.20 12.91 -2.43
N MET A 221 -2.44 11.81 -3.14
CA MET A 221 -3.49 10.85 -2.80
C MET A 221 -3.28 10.15 -1.45
N GLN A 222 -2.04 9.98 -1.01
CA GLN A 222 -1.72 9.32 0.27
C GLN A 222 -1.69 10.29 1.45
N GLN A 223 -1.28 11.53 1.24
CA GLN A 223 -1.06 12.48 2.32
C GLN A 223 -2.24 13.45 2.53
N VAL A 224 -2.92 13.83 1.44
CA VAL A 224 -4.07 14.74 1.51
C VAL A 224 -5.31 13.89 1.60
N GLN A 225 -5.81 13.67 2.83
CA GLN A 225 -6.96 12.82 3.07
C GLN A 225 -7.99 13.49 3.98
N PRO A 226 -9.29 13.18 3.82
CA PRO A 226 -10.28 13.59 4.79
C PRO A 226 -10.08 12.82 6.10
N ASN A 227 -9.95 13.53 7.20
CA ASN A 227 -10.02 12.97 8.53
C ASN A 227 -11.44 13.18 9.06
N SER A 228 -12.11 12.08 9.39
CA SER A 228 -13.51 12.04 9.80
C SER A 228 -13.61 11.46 11.19
N ILE A 229 -14.17 12.23 12.12
CA ILE A 229 -14.34 11.82 13.52
C ILE A 229 -15.81 11.43 13.69
N TYR A 230 -16.01 10.17 14.11
CA TYR A 230 -17.32 9.63 14.42
C TYR A 230 -17.49 9.56 15.94
N GLN A 231 -18.73 9.77 16.41
CA GLN A 231 -19.12 9.56 17.79
C GLN A 231 -20.38 8.72 17.85
N GLU A 232 -20.41 7.78 18.77
CA GLU A 232 -21.57 6.93 19.01
C GLU A 232 -22.77 7.77 19.43
N LYS A 233 -23.86 7.64 18.67
CA LYS A 233 -25.13 8.32 18.94
C LYS A 233 -26.24 7.31 19.16
N LEU A 234 -26.87 7.37 20.33
CA LEU A 234 -28.01 6.52 20.65
C LEU A 234 -29.27 7.03 19.93
N VAL A 235 -29.80 6.23 19.02
CA VAL A 235 -31.08 6.50 18.34
C VAL A 235 -32.21 5.86 19.15
N GLN A 236 -32.95 6.68 19.89
CA GLN A 236 -34.00 6.20 20.82
C GLN A 236 -35.34 5.85 20.14
N ASN A 237 -35.60 6.34 18.93
CA ASN A 237 -36.90 6.23 18.27
C ASN A 237 -36.87 5.33 17.01
N SER A 238 -36.26 4.16 17.06
CA SER A 238 -36.35 3.22 15.94
C SER A 238 -37.50 2.21 16.14
N VAL A 239 -38.02 1.69 15.04
CA VAL A 239 -39.07 0.64 15.03
C VAL A 239 -38.54 -0.66 15.68
N TYR A 240 -37.23 -0.82 15.77
CA TYR A 240 -36.55 -2.01 16.31
C TYR A 240 -36.01 -1.81 17.73
N GLY A 241 -36.32 -0.69 18.40
CA GLY A 241 -35.79 -0.33 19.71
C GLY A 241 -34.61 0.65 19.63
N PRO A 242 -34.06 1.09 20.77
CA PRO A 242 -32.89 1.95 20.78
C PRO A 242 -31.66 1.17 20.26
N TYR A 243 -30.97 1.75 19.28
CA TYR A 243 -29.70 1.25 18.77
C TYR A 243 -28.66 2.37 18.70
N SER A 244 -27.40 2.04 18.84
CA SER A 244 -26.33 3.01 18.61
C SER A 244 -25.95 3.06 17.14
N THR A 245 -25.62 4.24 16.67
CA THR A 245 -25.10 4.48 15.33
C THR A 245 -23.97 5.50 15.42
N ASP A 246 -22.96 5.31 14.60
CA ASP A 246 -21.86 6.26 14.51
C ASP A 246 -22.32 7.50 13.74
N ALA A 247 -22.32 8.65 14.41
CA ALA A 247 -22.62 9.93 13.80
C ALA A 247 -21.33 10.70 13.53
N LEU A 248 -21.16 11.13 12.29
CA LEU A 248 -20.05 11.98 11.89
C LEU A 248 -20.14 13.33 12.60
N THR A 249 -19.13 13.68 13.40
CA THR A 249 -19.10 14.89 14.22
C THR A 249 -18.18 15.96 13.68
N GLU A 250 -17.05 15.58 13.10
CA GLU A 250 -16.08 16.50 12.51
C GLU A 250 -15.46 15.94 11.23
N VAL A 251 -15.18 16.82 10.28
CA VAL A 251 -14.47 16.49 9.04
C VAL A 251 -13.48 17.61 8.74
N HIS A 252 -12.21 17.26 8.59
CA HIS A 252 -11.19 18.20 8.14
C HIS A 252 -10.23 17.53 7.14
N LEU A 253 -9.62 18.36 6.30
CA LEU A 253 -8.67 17.89 5.29
C LEU A 253 -7.27 17.88 5.91
N GLU A 254 -6.73 16.68 6.16
CA GLU A 254 -5.36 16.56 6.61
C GLU A 254 -4.37 16.95 5.52
N ASN A 255 -3.28 17.59 5.94
CA ASN A 255 -2.19 18.00 5.06
C ASN A 255 -2.60 18.81 3.81
N GLY A 256 -3.76 19.45 3.80
CA GLY A 256 -4.26 20.26 2.67
C GLY A 256 -3.27 21.36 2.24
N TRP A 257 -2.38 21.81 3.14
CA TRP A 257 -1.29 22.75 2.83
C TRP A 257 -0.32 22.25 1.75
N LEU A 258 -0.17 20.92 1.58
CA LEU A 258 0.68 20.33 0.54
C LEU A 258 0.21 20.74 -0.86
N ILE A 259 -1.10 20.87 -1.08
CA ILE A 259 -1.63 21.35 -2.37
C ILE A 259 -1.09 22.75 -2.69
N ALA A 260 -1.01 23.63 -1.68
CA ALA A 260 -0.43 24.96 -1.88
C ALA A 260 1.08 24.91 -2.21
N VAL A 261 1.82 24.00 -1.59
CA VAL A 261 3.24 23.79 -1.94
C VAL A 261 3.38 23.30 -3.37
N TYR A 262 2.60 22.30 -3.79
CA TYR A 262 2.63 21.82 -5.17
C TYR A 262 2.18 22.90 -6.16
N ALA A 263 1.18 23.71 -5.82
CA ALA A 263 0.79 24.86 -6.65
C ALA A 263 1.94 25.84 -6.83
N ALA A 264 2.69 26.15 -5.76
CA ALA A 264 3.86 27.01 -5.84
C ALA A 264 4.97 26.40 -6.72
N VAL A 265 5.21 25.09 -6.63
CA VAL A 265 6.11 24.36 -7.51
C VAL A 265 5.61 24.43 -8.97
N GLY A 266 4.30 24.28 -9.21
CA GLY A 266 3.68 24.43 -10.52
C GLY A 266 3.94 25.81 -11.15
N VAL A 267 3.78 26.87 -10.36
CA VAL A 267 4.12 28.23 -10.78
C VAL A 267 5.62 28.36 -11.10
N ALA A 268 6.50 27.82 -10.27
CA ALA A 268 7.93 27.82 -10.52
C ALA A 268 8.29 27.08 -11.82
N LEU A 269 7.64 25.94 -12.08
CA LEU A 269 7.80 25.20 -13.34
C LEU A 269 7.29 25.99 -14.55
N LEU A 270 6.20 26.75 -14.44
CA LEU A 270 5.72 27.64 -15.49
C LEU A 270 6.71 28.78 -15.77
N VAL A 271 7.34 29.35 -14.72
CA VAL A 271 8.39 30.37 -14.88
C VAL A 271 9.62 29.77 -15.58
N LEU A 272 10.04 28.57 -15.15
CA LEU A 272 11.15 27.87 -15.78
C LEU A 272 10.85 27.53 -17.26
N ALA A 273 9.63 27.07 -17.52
CA ALA A 273 9.12 26.85 -18.87
C ALA A 273 9.17 28.12 -19.71
N TRP A 274 8.78 29.26 -19.17
CA TRP A 274 8.88 30.55 -19.84
C TRP A 274 10.31 30.93 -20.20
N LEU A 275 11.25 30.73 -19.29
CA LEU A 275 12.69 30.97 -19.56
C LEU A 275 13.23 30.07 -20.67
N MET A 276 12.83 28.78 -20.64
CA MET A 276 13.18 27.83 -21.69
C MET A 276 12.57 28.21 -23.05
N TYR A 277 11.30 28.64 -23.06
CA TYR A 277 10.60 29.07 -24.27
C TYR A 277 11.29 30.23 -24.95
N ARG A 278 11.80 31.21 -24.19
CA ARG A 278 12.57 32.34 -24.74
C ARG A 278 13.86 31.91 -25.47
N ARG A 279 14.49 30.83 -24.99
CA ARG A 279 15.77 30.32 -25.54
C ARG A 279 15.59 29.17 -26.54
N ARG A 280 14.39 28.66 -26.72
CA ARG A 280 14.12 27.52 -27.60
C ARG A 280 14.36 27.89 -29.08
N ARG A 281 15.14 27.03 -29.77
CA ARG A 281 15.36 27.12 -31.19
C ARG A 281 14.23 26.47 -31.97
N SER A 282 13.76 27.06 -33.06
CA SER A 282 12.69 26.53 -33.93
C SER A 282 13.07 25.21 -34.61
N GLU A 283 14.36 24.96 -34.78
CA GLU A 283 14.91 23.76 -35.43
C GLU A 283 14.72 22.47 -34.62
N SER A 284 14.43 22.58 -33.33
CA SER A 284 14.21 21.42 -32.46
C SER A 284 12.83 20.76 -32.62
N ALA A 285 11.98 21.26 -33.52
CA ALA A 285 10.68 20.65 -33.82
C ALA A 285 10.86 19.26 -34.46
N GLY A 286 10.20 18.24 -33.90
CA GLY A 286 10.30 16.85 -34.34
C GLY A 286 11.44 16.05 -33.71
N ASP A 287 12.30 16.64 -32.86
CA ASP A 287 13.29 15.89 -32.08
C ASP A 287 12.62 15.19 -30.89
N VAL A 288 13.08 14.00 -30.52
CA VAL A 288 12.60 13.29 -29.32
C VAL A 288 12.85 14.13 -28.06
N VAL A 289 14.07 14.69 -27.95
CA VAL A 289 14.48 15.59 -26.88
C VAL A 289 15.04 16.85 -27.52
N SER A 290 14.42 18.01 -27.27
CA SER A 290 14.81 19.30 -27.84
C SER A 290 16.04 19.92 -27.15
N VAL A 291 16.40 19.48 -25.97
CA VAL A 291 17.46 20.01 -25.11
C VAL A 291 18.67 19.08 -25.10
N ASN A 292 19.84 19.58 -25.55
CA ASN A 292 21.02 18.74 -25.77
C ASN A 292 21.55 18.03 -24.54
N TRP A 293 21.54 18.67 -23.37
CA TRP A 293 22.01 18.03 -22.12
C TRP A 293 21.11 16.90 -21.62
N MET A 294 19.84 16.89 -22.03
CA MET A 294 18.89 15.82 -21.71
C MET A 294 19.06 14.56 -22.58
N LYS A 295 19.70 14.66 -23.73
CA LYS A 295 19.90 13.51 -24.64
C LYS A 295 20.67 12.35 -24.00
N PRO A 296 21.81 12.59 -23.30
CA PRO A 296 22.45 11.50 -22.52
C PRO A 296 21.58 10.95 -21.40
N VAL A 297 20.89 11.81 -20.64
CA VAL A 297 20.00 11.41 -19.55
C VAL A 297 18.90 10.48 -20.08
N PHE A 298 18.25 10.85 -21.18
CA PHE A 298 17.24 10.02 -21.81
C PHE A 298 17.81 8.65 -22.25
N ARG A 299 18.98 8.65 -22.91
CA ARG A 299 19.62 7.42 -23.42
C ARG A 299 19.98 6.45 -22.30
N TYR A 300 20.70 6.93 -21.28
CA TYR A 300 21.14 6.09 -20.17
C TYR A 300 20.00 5.77 -19.19
N GLY A 301 19.03 6.65 -19.04
CA GLY A 301 17.82 6.39 -18.27
C GLY A 301 16.99 5.26 -18.87
N CYS A 302 16.73 5.29 -20.17
CA CYS A 302 16.07 4.19 -20.88
C CYS A 302 16.86 2.88 -20.79
N ALA A 303 18.20 2.96 -20.89
CA ALA A 303 19.05 1.78 -20.76
C ALA A 303 18.98 1.17 -19.36
N ALA A 304 19.08 1.97 -18.31
CA ALA A 304 19.03 1.51 -16.93
C ALA A 304 17.65 0.89 -16.59
N PHE A 305 16.58 1.58 -16.96
CA PHE A 305 15.22 1.10 -16.74
C PHE A 305 14.95 -0.21 -17.50
N SER A 306 15.34 -0.28 -18.77
CA SER A 306 15.21 -1.50 -19.58
C SER A 306 16.15 -2.62 -19.11
N ALA A 307 17.33 -2.31 -18.57
CA ALA A 307 18.22 -3.30 -17.99
C ALA A 307 17.58 -4.00 -16.79
N ILE A 308 16.97 -3.24 -15.89
CA ILE A 308 16.37 -3.81 -14.67
C ILE A 308 15.05 -4.50 -15.01
N LEU A 309 14.07 -3.81 -15.60
CA LEU A 309 12.76 -4.40 -15.91
C LEU A 309 12.84 -5.49 -16.99
N GLY A 310 13.50 -5.19 -18.12
CA GLY A 310 13.67 -6.15 -19.19
C GLY A 310 14.57 -7.31 -18.77
N GLY A 311 15.62 -7.04 -18.01
CA GLY A 311 16.49 -8.04 -17.44
C GLY A 311 15.74 -8.97 -16.48
N ARG A 312 14.91 -8.45 -15.56
CA ARG A 312 14.06 -9.26 -14.67
C ARG A 312 13.04 -10.09 -15.45
N LEU A 313 12.41 -9.50 -16.47
CA LEU A 313 11.46 -10.21 -17.33
C LEU A 313 12.16 -11.38 -18.07
N LEU A 314 13.33 -11.15 -18.67
CA LEU A 314 14.10 -12.21 -19.32
C LEU A 314 14.53 -13.29 -18.34
N TYR A 315 14.93 -12.89 -17.14
CA TYR A 315 15.27 -13.83 -16.09
C TYR A 315 14.08 -14.70 -15.68
N ALA A 316 12.91 -14.10 -15.49
CA ALA A 316 11.68 -14.83 -15.19
C ALA A 316 11.29 -15.82 -16.30
N LEU A 317 11.41 -15.41 -17.56
CA LEU A 317 11.03 -16.26 -18.68
C LEU A 317 11.99 -17.43 -18.91
N PHE A 318 13.27 -17.27 -18.65
CA PHE A 318 14.30 -18.25 -19.06
C PHE A 318 15.02 -18.95 -17.92
N TRP A 319 14.97 -18.41 -16.70
CA TRP A 319 15.80 -18.94 -15.61
C TRP A 319 15.02 -19.28 -14.33
N GLU A 320 13.94 -18.56 -14.04
CA GLU A 320 13.20 -18.72 -12.78
C GLU A 320 12.64 -20.14 -12.61
N SER A 321 12.18 -20.76 -13.70
CA SER A 321 11.67 -22.14 -13.71
C SER A 321 12.73 -23.23 -13.42
N PHE A 322 14.02 -22.88 -13.46
CA PHE A 322 15.14 -23.79 -13.18
C PHE A 322 15.77 -23.53 -11.82
N GLN A 323 15.20 -22.63 -11.02
CA GLN A 323 15.73 -22.28 -9.70
C GLN A 323 14.86 -22.86 -8.58
N ASN A 324 15.55 -23.56 -7.65
CA ASN A 324 14.96 -24.04 -6.39
C ASN A 324 15.20 -23.03 -5.24
N GLY A 325 15.39 -21.73 -5.52
CA GLY A 325 15.73 -20.74 -4.50
C GLY A 325 15.15 -19.36 -4.75
N LEU A 326 14.87 -18.64 -3.65
CA LEU A 326 14.29 -17.29 -3.63
C LEU A 326 15.19 -16.19 -4.21
N TYR A 327 16.51 -16.44 -4.36
CA TYR A 327 17.48 -15.42 -4.75
C TYR A 327 18.05 -15.64 -6.15
N PHE A 328 18.35 -14.53 -6.86
CA PHE A 328 18.86 -14.58 -8.22
C PHE A 328 20.24 -15.24 -8.32
N THR A 329 20.39 -16.12 -9.31
CA THR A 329 21.70 -16.56 -9.76
C THR A 329 22.41 -15.39 -10.46
N VAL A 330 23.57 -14.99 -9.94
CA VAL A 330 24.23 -13.73 -10.31
C VAL A 330 24.55 -13.64 -11.81
N LEU A 331 25.17 -14.67 -12.36
CA LEU A 331 25.63 -14.63 -13.76
C LEU A 331 24.49 -14.57 -14.77
N PRO A 332 23.44 -15.41 -14.69
CA PRO A 332 22.27 -15.29 -15.55
C PRO A 332 21.57 -13.93 -15.43
N MET A 333 21.43 -13.40 -14.22
CA MET A 333 20.80 -12.10 -14.03
C MET A 333 21.62 -10.98 -14.68
N ILE A 334 22.95 -10.97 -14.55
CA ILE A 334 23.82 -10.02 -15.26
C ILE A 334 23.63 -10.11 -16.77
N LEU A 335 23.61 -11.32 -17.35
CA LEU A 335 23.40 -11.51 -18.78
C LEU A 335 22.04 -10.99 -19.23
N CYS A 336 20.97 -11.30 -18.52
CA CYS A 336 19.62 -10.79 -18.80
C CYS A 336 19.58 -9.26 -18.70
N MET A 337 20.21 -8.64 -17.70
CA MET A 337 20.29 -7.19 -17.55
C MET A 337 21.10 -6.54 -18.69
N ILE A 338 22.20 -7.12 -19.13
CA ILE A 338 22.98 -6.61 -20.26
C ILE A 338 22.14 -6.66 -21.54
N VAL A 339 21.42 -7.74 -21.79
CA VAL A 339 20.52 -7.86 -22.97
C VAL A 339 19.39 -6.82 -22.89
N GLY A 340 18.68 -6.74 -21.78
CA GLY A 340 17.64 -5.74 -21.57
C GLY A 340 18.17 -4.30 -21.72
N GLY A 341 19.33 -4.02 -21.11
CA GLY A 341 20.00 -2.72 -21.22
C GLY A 341 20.45 -2.37 -22.63
N ALA A 342 20.92 -3.37 -23.41
CA ALA A 342 21.26 -3.18 -24.81
C ALA A 342 20.04 -2.78 -25.65
N VAL A 343 18.91 -3.47 -25.45
CA VAL A 343 17.65 -3.12 -26.12
C VAL A 343 17.25 -1.68 -25.85
N GLY A 344 17.19 -1.27 -24.56
CA GLY A 344 16.82 0.08 -24.19
C GLY A 344 17.80 1.14 -24.67
N TYR A 345 19.12 0.88 -24.55
CA TYR A 345 20.15 1.80 -24.97
C TYR A 345 20.13 2.06 -26.49
N TYR A 346 20.07 0.99 -27.29
CA TYR A 346 20.04 1.14 -28.75
C TYR A 346 18.71 1.71 -29.24
N ALA A 347 17.57 1.32 -28.66
CA ALA A 347 16.28 1.90 -28.97
C ALA A 347 16.26 3.42 -28.71
N ALA A 348 16.71 3.86 -27.53
CA ALA A 348 16.85 5.29 -27.23
C ALA A 348 17.84 6.00 -28.18
N SER A 349 18.97 5.37 -28.55
CA SER A 349 19.94 5.90 -29.47
C SER A 349 19.37 6.05 -30.87
N MET A 350 18.60 5.09 -31.36
CA MET A 350 17.91 5.13 -32.66
C MET A 350 16.87 6.26 -32.71
N LEU A 351 16.08 6.39 -31.62
CA LEU A 351 15.12 7.48 -31.52
C LEU A 351 15.77 8.86 -31.53
N LEU A 352 16.88 9.03 -30.80
CA LEU A 352 17.61 10.31 -30.77
C LEU A 352 18.30 10.64 -32.09
N ALA A 353 18.86 9.64 -32.78
CA ALA A 353 19.58 9.82 -34.06
C ALA A 353 18.63 9.78 -35.28
N LYS A 354 17.35 9.39 -35.09
CA LYS A 354 16.36 9.17 -36.17
C LYS A 354 16.87 8.23 -37.28
N THR A 355 17.71 7.26 -36.91
CA THR A 355 18.29 6.27 -37.82
C THR A 355 18.55 4.96 -37.08
N LEU A 356 18.43 3.84 -37.79
CA LEU A 356 18.74 2.51 -37.24
C LEU A 356 20.26 2.23 -37.21
N ARG A 357 21.07 3.04 -37.89
CA ARG A 357 22.54 2.84 -38.01
C ARG A 357 23.29 3.47 -36.85
N VAL A 358 23.03 3.04 -35.61
CA VAL A 358 23.65 3.63 -34.39
C VAL A 358 24.71 2.74 -33.75
N PHE A 359 24.71 1.44 -34.03
CA PHE A 359 25.53 0.44 -33.32
C PHE A 359 27.02 0.78 -33.32
N ARG A 360 27.57 1.14 -34.48
CA ARG A 360 29.00 1.42 -34.65
C ARG A 360 29.44 2.73 -33.97
N SER A 361 28.57 3.72 -33.87
CA SER A 361 28.89 5.03 -33.28
C SER A 361 28.69 5.07 -31.76
N THR A 362 27.83 4.18 -31.18
CA THR A 362 27.43 4.26 -29.77
C THR A 362 27.90 3.06 -28.93
N TRP A 363 28.71 2.12 -29.48
CA TRP A 363 29.15 0.91 -28.80
C TRP A 363 29.89 1.17 -27.46
N LYS A 364 30.65 2.28 -27.36
CA LYS A 364 31.35 2.69 -26.13
C LYS A 364 30.37 2.98 -24.99
N GLY A 365 29.24 3.59 -25.29
CA GLY A 365 28.19 3.84 -24.30
C GLY A 365 27.47 2.56 -23.91
N MET A 366 27.29 1.60 -24.81
CA MET A 366 26.75 0.28 -24.48
C MET A 366 27.70 -0.51 -23.56
N LEU A 367 29.02 -0.41 -23.80
CA LEU A 367 30.00 -1.01 -22.89
C LEU A 367 29.89 -0.41 -21.47
N ALA A 368 29.69 0.90 -21.37
CA ALA A 368 29.45 1.55 -20.06
C ALA A 368 28.18 1.02 -19.37
N VAL A 369 27.09 0.78 -20.13
CA VAL A 369 25.87 0.15 -19.59
C VAL A 369 26.15 -1.26 -19.08
N ALA A 370 26.86 -2.09 -19.87
CA ALA A 370 27.22 -3.45 -19.47
C ALA A 370 28.08 -3.48 -18.20
N LEU A 371 29.10 -2.62 -18.13
CA LEU A 371 29.93 -2.47 -16.93
C LEU A 371 29.10 -1.97 -15.73
N GLY A 372 28.15 -1.06 -15.95
CA GLY A 372 27.22 -0.58 -14.92
C GLY A 372 26.34 -1.72 -14.37
N CYS A 373 25.80 -2.59 -15.23
CA CYS A 373 25.01 -3.76 -14.79
C CYS A 373 25.86 -4.72 -13.96
N ILE A 374 27.08 -5.03 -14.40
CA ILE A 374 28.02 -5.87 -13.66
C ILE A 374 28.35 -5.28 -12.29
N ALA A 375 28.69 -3.98 -12.27
CA ALA A 375 29.04 -3.28 -11.04
C ALA A 375 27.86 -3.22 -10.05
N LEU A 376 26.63 -2.99 -10.55
CA LEU A 376 25.42 -2.95 -9.73
C LEU A 376 25.14 -4.33 -9.11
N CYS A 377 25.12 -5.40 -9.89
CA CYS A 377 24.91 -6.76 -9.37
C CYS A 377 26.02 -7.18 -8.41
N ALA A 378 27.29 -6.85 -8.70
CA ALA A 378 28.39 -7.12 -7.80
C ALA A 378 28.26 -6.33 -6.49
N ALA A 379 27.89 -5.06 -6.54
CA ALA A 379 27.70 -4.24 -5.35
C ALA A 379 26.57 -4.76 -4.44
N MET A 380 25.48 -5.24 -5.04
CA MET A 380 24.37 -5.85 -4.28
C MET A 380 24.75 -7.21 -3.69
N LYS A 381 25.40 -8.08 -4.45
CA LYS A 381 25.82 -9.40 -3.97
C LYS A 381 26.87 -9.32 -2.85
N LEU A 382 27.81 -8.36 -2.96
CA LEU A 382 28.85 -8.13 -1.96
C LEU A 382 28.38 -7.26 -0.78
N ASP A 383 27.11 -6.81 -0.81
CA ASP A 383 26.57 -5.88 0.18
C ASP A 383 27.49 -4.68 0.46
N VAL A 384 27.97 -4.05 -0.61
CA VAL A 384 28.88 -2.89 -0.52
C VAL A 384 28.25 -1.74 0.27
N PHE A 385 26.93 -1.59 0.21
CA PHE A 385 26.18 -0.56 0.92
C PHE A 385 25.81 -0.95 2.36
N GLY A 386 26.15 -2.18 2.80
CA GLY A 386 25.84 -2.69 4.13
C GLY A 386 24.35 -2.84 4.41
N VAL A 387 23.54 -3.01 3.37
CA VAL A 387 22.06 -3.08 3.51
C VAL A 387 21.65 -4.33 4.28
N VAL A 388 22.29 -5.48 4.00
CA VAL A 388 21.97 -6.75 4.65
C VAL A 388 22.52 -6.79 6.08
N ARG A 389 23.74 -6.26 6.30
CA ARG A 389 24.45 -6.37 7.59
C ARG A 389 24.03 -5.32 8.61
N ARG A 390 23.29 -4.30 8.22
CA ARG A 390 23.00 -3.14 9.10
C ARG A 390 21.82 -3.40 10.00
N VAL A 391 22.09 -3.64 11.28
CA VAL A 391 21.11 -3.56 12.37
C VAL A 391 21.24 -2.18 13.01
N PRO A 392 20.17 -1.35 13.06
CA PRO A 392 20.24 -0.03 13.66
C PRO A 392 20.68 -0.08 15.13
N ALA A 393 21.48 0.89 15.58
CA ALA A 393 21.88 1.00 16.97
C ALA A 393 20.68 1.43 17.85
N ALA A 394 20.57 0.92 19.08
CA ALA A 394 19.41 1.18 19.93
C ALA A 394 19.17 2.67 20.20
N ASP A 395 20.24 3.46 20.39
CA ASP A 395 20.21 4.90 20.60
C ASP A 395 19.72 5.71 19.40
N SER A 396 19.79 5.15 18.19
CA SER A 396 19.33 5.77 16.95
C SER A 396 17.85 5.50 16.64
N VAL A 397 17.19 4.65 17.42
CA VAL A 397 15.83 4.15 17.14
C VAL A 397 14.82 4.92 18.00
N LYS A 398 13.74 5.38 17.38
CA LYS A 398 12.58 6.00 18.05
C LYS A 398 11.52 4.95 18.42
N GLN A 399 11.36 3.91 17.61
CA GLN A 399 10.39 2.84 17.81
C GLN A 399 10.84 1.60 17.04
N VAL A 400 10.61 0.42 17.60
CA VAL A 400 10.76 -0.87 16.93
C VAL A 400 9.40 -1.53 16.83
N ASN A 401 9.02 -1.99 15.63
CA ASN A 401 7.92 -2.92 15.47
C ASN A 401 8.49 -4.27 14.99
N LEU A 402 8.20 -5.31 15.74
CA LEU A 402 8.48 -6.70 15.38
C LEU A 402 7.14 -7.37 15.03
N TYR A 403 7.04 -7.89 13.79
CA TYR A 403 5.93 -8.76 13.40
C TYR A 403 6.44 -10.19 13.31
N THR A 404 5.81 -11.09 14.02
CA THR A 404 6.05 -12.54 13.96
C THR A 404 4.95 -13.26 14.73
N ALA A 405 4.76 -14.54 14.50
CA ALA A 405 3.71 -15.32 15.14
C ALA A 405 2.33 -14.60 15.04
N ASP A 406 2.03 -14.11 13.85
CA ASP A 406 0.79 -13.40 13.49
C ASP A 406 0.42 -12.20 14.37
N SER A 407 1.42 -11.63 15.03
CA SER A 407 1.24 -10.50 15.95
C SER A 407 2.25 -9.37 15.71
N ASN A 408 1.81 -8.15 15.97
CA ASN A 408 2.65 -6.96 15.97
C ASN A 408 3.07 -6.60 17.41
N TYR A 409 4.37 -6.38 17.62
CA TYR A 409 4.94 -5.98 18.89
C TYR A 409 5.59 -4.61 18.77
N TYR A 410 5.00 -3.62 19.39
CA TYR A 410 5.47 -2.24 19.37
C TYR A 410 6.33 -1.96 20.61
N LEU A 411 7.61 -1.66 20.39
CA LEU A 411 8.60 -1.44 21.44
C LEU A 411 9.11 0.00 21.38
N THR A 412 9.13 0.65 22.53
CA THR A 412 9.54 2.06 22.65
C THR A 412 10.79 2.17 23.54
N PRO A 413 11.86 2.84 23.06
CA PRO A 413 13.04 3.09 23.89
C PRO A 413 12.70 3.82 25.18
N GLY A 414 13.41 3.45 26.26
CA GLY A 414 13.15 3.95 27.61
C GLY A 414 12.13 3.14 28.41
N GLN A 415 11.25 2.41 27.76
CA GLN A 415 10.31 1.46 28.39
C GLN A 415 10.74 0.01 28.15
N ASP A 416 11.21 -0.30 26.94
CA ASP A 416 11.42 -1.67 26.44
C ASP A 416 12.89 -1.93 26.05
N ASP A 417 13.85 -1.23 26.65
CA ASP A 417 15.26 -1.30 26.20
C ASP A 417 15.82 -2.73 26.20
N ALA A 418 15.48 -3.55 27.20
CA ALA A 418 15.91 -4.93 27.28
C ALA A 418 15.32 -5.80 26.15
N LEU A 419 14.04 -5.56 25.77
CA LEU A 419 13.39 -6.25 24.67
C LEU A 419 13.96 -5.80 23.31
N ILE A 420 14.22 -4.51 23.16
CA ILE A 420 14.84 -3.96 21.94
C ILE A 420 16.22 -4.60 21.70
N GLU A 421 17.02 -4.79 22.76
CA GLU A 421 18.31 -5.48 22.61
C GLU A 421 18.14 -6.95 22.27
N LYS A 422 17.15 -7.66 22.84
CA LYS A 422 16.84 -9.04 22.46
C LYS A 422 16.39 -9.13 20.99
N VAL A 423 15.53 -8.20 20.51
CA VAL A 423 15.07 -8.12 19.11
C VAL A 423 16.26 -7.85 18.17
N ARG A 424 17.16 -6.94 18.56
CA ARG A 424 18.38 -6.68 17.77
C ARG A 424 19.33 -7.88 17.71
N ALA A 425 19.47 -8.59 18.84
CA ALA A 425 20.27 -9.81 18.90
C ALA A 425 19.68 -10.91 17.98
N LEU A 426 18.34 -11.09 17.99
CA LEU A 426 17.65 -11.97 17.06
C LEU A 426 17.90 -11.59 15.61
N HIS A 427 17.72 -10.30 15.27
CA HIS A 427 17.99 -9.81 13.91
C HIS A 427 19.43 -10.07 13.48
N GLN A 428 20.41 -9.84 14.37
CA GLN A 428 21.82 -10.14 14.10
C GLN A 428 22.09 -11.64 13.95
N ALA A 429 21.43 -12.49 14.72
CA ALA A 429 21.54 -13.96 14.60
C ALA A 429 21.00 -14.44 13.25
N ILE A 430 19.86 -13.93 12.78
CA ILE A 430 19.30 -14.25 11.46
C ILE A 430 20.30 -13.86 10.34
N ILE A 431 20.92 -12.68 10.45
CA ILE A 431 21.94 -12.26 9.48
C ILE A 431 23.17 -13.16 9.50
N ASN A 432 23.63 -13.56 10.67
CA ASN A 432 24.79 -14.42 10.83
C ASN A 432 24.54 -15.84 10.31
N ASP A 433 23.34 -16.38 10.51
CA ASP A 433 22.91 -17.71 10.08
C ASP A 433 22.24 -17.70 8.67
N LYS A 434 22.51 -16.67 7.87
CA LYS A 434 21.94 -16.50 6.54
C LYS A 434 22.04 -17.75 5.66
N ASP A 435 23.20 -18.41 5.63
CA ASP A 435 23.42 -19.56 4.77
C ASP A 435 22.53 -20.75 5.18
N TYR A 436 22.33 -20.92 6.48
CA TYR A 436 21.40 -21.93 6.99
C TYR A 436 19.94 -21.57 6.63
N ALA A 437 19.51 -20.33 6.86
CA ALA A 437 18.14 -19.90 6.55
C ALA A 437 17.80 -20.14 5.07
N LEU A 438 18.74 -19.89 4.16
CA LEU A 438 18.58 -20.16 2.73
C LEU A 438 18.51 -21.67 2.41
N THR A 439 19.32 -22.48 3.10
CA THR A 439 19.34 -23.95 2.91
C THR A 439 18.07 -24.57 3.47
N ALA A 440 17.60 -24.13 4.63
CA ALA A 440 16.36 -24.59 5.25
C ALA A 440 15.13 -24.31 4.36
N ALA A 441 15.07 -23.13 3.76
CA ALA A 441 14.00 -22.79 2.82
C ALA A 441 13.96 -23.72 1.59
N SER A 442 15.15 -24.07 1.04
CA SER A 442 15.24 -25.01 -0.07
C SER A 442 14.87 -26.44 0.35
N ALA A 443 15.35 -26.88 1.52
CA ALA A 443 15.05 -28.20 2.06
C ALA A 443 13.56 -28.36 2.43
N ALA A 444 12.93 -27.34 3.00
CA ALA A 444 11.50 -27.36 3.29
C ALA A 444 10.65 -27.45 2.02
N SER A 445 11.08 -26.78 0.93
CA SER A 445 10.41 -26.89 -0.38
C SER A 445 10.53 -28.29 -1.00
N GLU A 446 11.63 -29.00 -0.74
CA GLU A 446 11.84 -30.38 -1.21
C GLU A 446 11.15 -31.40 -0.30
N ALA A 447 11.08 -31.13 1.01
CA ALA A 447 10.51 -32.03 2.03
C ALA A 447 8.98 -32.12 2.00
N CYS A 448 8.28 -31.26 1.22
CA CYS A 448 6.84 -31.43 0.95
C CYS A 448 6.48 -32.80 0.34
N THR A 449 7.48 -33.61 -0.02
CA THR A 449 7.32 -34.98 -0.53
C THR A 449 7.68 -36.06 0.49
N ASP A 450 8.34 -35.72 1.62
CA ASP A 450 8.85 -36.69 2.60
C ASP A 450 8.40 -36.31 4.03
N ARG A 451 7.58 -37.13 4.67
CA ARG A 451 6.84 -36.87 5.92
C ARG A 451 7.71 -36.78 7.20
N GLU A 452 9.03 -36.85 7.14
CA GLU A 452 9.86 -37.01 8.35
C GLU A 452 10.48 -35.70 8.89
N VAL A 453 10.46 -34.60 8.16
CA VAL A 453 11.09 -33.36 8.63
C VAL A 453 10.04 -32.28 8.84
N LEU A 454 9.66 -32.07 10.10
CA LEU A 454 8.74 -31.01 10.50
C LEU A 454 9.49 -29.67 10.57
N TYR A 455 9.23 -28.82 9.58
CA TYR A 455 9.61 -27.42 9.59
C TYR A 455 8.41 -26.58 10.00
N ALA A 456 8.61 -25.68 10.95
CA ALA A 456 7.64 -24.64 11.23
C ALA A 456 8.00 -23.39 10.41
N TYR A 457 7.04 -22.90 9.61
CA TYR A 457 7.22 -21.67 8.82
C TYR A 457 6.79 -20.45 9.62
N THR A 458 7.59 -19.40 9.59
CA THR A 458 7.19 -18.10 10.14
C THR A 458 7.80 -16.94 9.37
N THR A 459 7.07 -15.84 9.31
CA THR A 459 7.59 -14.57 8.79
C THR A 459 7.99 -13.67 9.96
N VAL A 460 9.25 -13.23 9.97
CA VAL A 460 9.75 -12.26 10.95
C VAL A 460 10.04 -10.94 10.24
N ARG A 461 9.33 -9.87 10.61
CA ARG A 461 9.54 -8.53 10.06
C ARG A 461 9.99 -7.56 11.16
N PHE A 462 11.11 -6.90 10.91
CA PHE A 462 11.65 -5.85 11.76
C PHE A 462 11.42 -4.49 11.10
N THR A 463 10.74 -3.58 11.76
CA THR A 463 10.58 -2.19 11.31
C THR A 463 11.16 -1.26 12.36
N TYR A 464 12.34 -0.70 12.09
CA TYR A 464 12.98 0.29 12.95
C TYR A 464 12.65 1.70 12.44
N THR A 465 11.94 2.48 13.23
CA THR A 465 11.76 3.91 12.97
C THR A 465 12.91 4.66 13.66
N LEU A 466 13.75 5.30 12.88
CA LEU A 466 14.91 6.04 13.39
C LEU A 466 14.51 7.43 13.93
N ASN A 467 15.36 8.01 14.78
CA ASN A 467 15.18 9.39 15.30
C ASN A 467 15.13 10.43 14.16
N SER A 468 15.70 10.14 13.00
CA SER A 468 15.61 10.96 11.79
C SER A 468 14.25 10.89 11.06
N GLY A 469 13.34 10.02 11.48
CA GLY A 469 12.08 9.73 10.80
C GLY A 469 12.19 8.68 9.67
N LEU A 470 13.41 8.25 9.34
CA LEU A 470 13.62 7.19 8.36
C LEU A 470 13.22 5.83 8.94
N LYS A 471 12.64 4.96 8.11
CA LYS A 471 12.31 3.57 8.47
C LYS A 471 13.32 2.61 7.85
N VAL A 472 13.74 1.63 8.62
CA VAL A 472 14.54 0.49 8.17
C VAL A 472 13.71 -0.76 8.38
N GLU A 473 13.27 -1.37 7.30
CA GLU A 473 12.42 -2.55 7.33
C GLU A 473 13.17 -3.76 6.77
N ARG A 474 13.05 -4.90 7.45
CA ARG A 474 13.62 -6.19 7.05
C ARG A 474 12.61 -7.29 7.32
N GLN A 475 12.41 -8.17 6.36
CA GLN A 475 11.52 -9.31 6.47
C GLN A 475 12.27 -10.58 6.09
N TYR A 476 12.12 -11.59 6.91
CA TYR A 476 12.71 -12.90 6.74
C TYR A 476 11.62 -13.97 6.81
N ASP A 477 11.56 -14.82 5.80
CA ASP A 477 10.73 -16.00 5.80
C ASP A 477 11.61 -17.15 6.29
N LEU A 478 11.33 -17.63 7.48
CA LEU A 478 12.18 -18.58 8.22
C LEU A 478 11.48 -19.94 8.36
N TYR A 479 12.27 -20.97 8.26
CA TYR A 479 11.87 -22.34 8.51
C TYR A 479 12.60 -22.82 9.77
N LEU A 480 11.86 -23.04 10.83
CA LEU A 480 12.36 -23.40 12.15
C LEU A 480 12.38 -24.92 12.29
N THR A 481 13.32 -25.45 13.09
CA THR A 481 13.40 -26.87 13.42
C THR A 481 13.50 -27.08 14.94
N ARG A 482 12.91 -28.16 15.47
CA ARG A 482 12.96 -28.48 16.91
C ARG A 482 14.40 -28.62 17.42
N ASP A 483 15.27 -29.25 16.64
CA ASP A 483 16.67 -29.46 17.03
C ASP A 483 17.43 -28.14 17.23
N ARG A 484 17.18 -27.15 16.38
CA ARG A 484 17.84 -25.86 16.49
C ARG A 484 17.21 -24.96 17.56
N MET A 485 15.93 -25.10 17.83
CA MET A 485 15.31 -24.45 18.98
C MET A 485 15.94 -24.89 20.31
N ALA A 486 16.39 -26.13 20.41
CA ALA A 486 17.11 -26.63 21.58
C ALA A 486 18.57 -26.12 21.68
N GLN A 487 19.13 -25.54 20.61
CA GLN A 487 20.52 -25.07 20.55
C GLN A 487 20.62 -23.58 20.91
N ASP A 488 21.34 -23.26 21.96
CA ASP A 488 21.54 -21.86 22.39
C ASP A 488 22.26 -21.05 21.29
N GLY A 489 21.75 -19.83 21.07
CA GLY A 489 22.35 -18.84 20.18
C GLY A 489 21.96 -18.95 18.71
N THR A 490 21.19 -19.94 18.30
CA THR A 490 20.55 -20.00 16.99
C THR A 490 19.40 -19.01 16.91
N TYR A 491 19.08 -18.56 15.71
CA TYR A 491 17.91 -17.66 15.58
C TYR A 491 16.60 -18.36 15.96
N ASP A 492 16.46 -19.67 15.74
CA ASP A 492 15.32 -20.49 16.15
C ASP A 492 15.11 -20.41 17.68
N ASN A 493 16.18 -20.67 18.44
CA ASN A 493 16.15 -20.59 19.91
C ASN A 493 15.89 -19.15 20.42
N LEU A 494 16.53 -18.15 19.81
CA LEU A 494 16.35 -16.75 20.21
C LEU A 494 14.95 -16.25 19.92
N LEU A 495 14.35 -16.66 18.79
CA LEU A 495 12.99 -16.29 18.42
C LEU A 495 11.99 -16.92 19.39
N ASP A 496 12.11 -18.23 19.64
CA ASP A 496 11.23 -18.94 20.58
C ASP A 496 11.29 -18.32 21.98
N ARG A 497 12.48 -18.15 22.53
CA ARG A 497 12.68 -17.51 23.85
C ARG A 497 12.19 -16.08 23.92
N LEU A 498 12.30 -15.32 22.83
CA LEU A 498 11.81 -13.95 22.79
C LEU A 498 10.28 -13.92 22.82
N ILE A 499 9.62 -14.64 21.90
CA ILE A 499 8.16 -14.62 21.75
C ILE A 499 7.46 -15.21 22.99
N ASN A 500 8.02 -16.31 23.55
CA ASN A 500 7.51 -16.97 24.73
C ASN A 500 7.96 -16.33 26.06
N SER A 501 8.68 -15.19 26.01
CA SER A 501 9.04 -14.47 27.25
C SER A 501 7.81 -13.78 27.88
N PRO A 502 7.73 -13.73 29.22
CA PRO A 502 6.60 -13.08 29.90
C PRO A 502 6.40 -11.62 29.46
N GLU A 503 7.50 -10.90 29.22
CA GLU A 503 7.46 -9.51 28.79
C GLU A 503 6.85 -9.34 27.40
N MET A 504 7.16 -10.24 26.44
CA MET A 504 6.59 -10.19 25.10
C MET A 504 5.11 -10.60 25.09
N ARG A 505 4.74 -11.59 25.89
CA ARG A 505 3.32 -11.98 26.08
C ARG A 505 2.50 -10.79 26.59
N GLN A 506 2.99 -10.06 27.60
CA GLN A 506 2.35 -8.84 28.09
C GLN A 506 2.26 -7.75 27.02
N LYS A 507 3.30 -7.55 26.21
CA LYS A 507 3.28 -6.57 25.10
C LYS A 507 2.22 -6.87 24.05
N ARG A 508 1.92 -8.13 23.81
CA ARG A 508 0.85 -8.53 22.89
C ARG A 508 -0.52 -8.06 23.36
N ILE A 509 -0.73 -7.97 24.68
CA ILE A 509 -2.00 -7.57 25.30
C ILE A 509 -2.07 -6.03 25.46
N ARG A 510 -0.94 -5.37 25.74
CA ARG A 510 -0.88 -3.94 26.10
C ARG A 510 -0.70 -3.03 24.88
N TRP A 511 -1.54 -3.22 23.87
CA TRP A 511 -1.54 -2.44 22.65
C TRP A 511 -1.71 -0.92 22.90
N GLN A 512 -2.45 -0.52 23.95
CA GLN A 512 -2.67 0.88 24.33
C GLN A 512 -1.37 1.60 24.70
N ASP A 513 -0.35 0.90 25.19
CA ASP A 513 0.97 1.47 25.50
C ASP A 513 1.67 2.01 24.25
N ALA A 514 1.26 1.58 23.07
CA ALA A 514 1.76 2.07 21.79
C ALA A 514 1.07 3.37 21.30
N GLY A 515 0.14 3.93 22.07
CA GLY A 515 -0.57 5.17 21.75
C GLY A 515 -1.67 5.01 20.72
N PHE A 516 -2.24 3.80 20.58
CA PHE A 516 -3.35 3.51 19.67
C PHE A 516 -4.69 3.78 20.35
N GLN A 517 -5.72 4.01 19.52
CA GLN A 517 -7.09 4.22 19.99
C GLN A 517 -7.97 3.04 19.57
N MET A 518 -8.77 2.53 20.50
CA MET A 518 -9.77 1.51 20.18
C MET A 518 -10.81 2.09 19.23
N ASP A 519 -11.10 1.35 18.17
CA ASP A 519 -12.13 1.69 17.18
C ASP A 519 -13.41 0.89 17.49
N SER A 520 -13.31 -0.44 17.53
CA SER A 520 -14.41 -1.33 17.86
C SER A 520 -13.90 -2.58 18.58
N ALA A 521 -14.75 -3.23 19.36
CA ALA A 521 -14.45 -4.50 19.97
C ALA A 521 -15.75 -5.32 20.15
N TRP A 522 -15.65 -6.64 19.97
CA TRP A 522 -16.75 -7.58 20.22
C TRP A 522 -16.22 -8.93 20.65
N ILE A 523 -17.05 -9.71 21.27
CA ILE A 523 -16.81 -11.12 21.53
C ILE A 523 -17.72 -11.96 20.64
N THR A 524 -17.12 -12.88 19.89
CA THR A 524 -17.82 -13.92 19.16
C THR A 524 -17.95 -15.15 20.03
N THR A 525 -19.15 -15.66 20.21
CA THR A 525 -19.45 -16.90 20.92
C THR A 525 -20.31 -17.78 20.03
N ARG A 526 -20.55 -19.01 20.44
CA ARG A 526 -21.48 -19.93 19.74
C ARG A 526 -22.90 -19.38 19.58
N THR A 527 -23.33 -18.48 20.47
CA THR A 527 -24.65 -17.86 20.46
C THR A 527 -24.73 -16.58 19.60
N GLY A 528 -23.60 -16.05 19.15
CA GLY A 528 -23.49 -14.86 18.32
C GLY A 528 -22.47 -13.86 18.83
N ASP A 529 -22.45 -12.71 18.19
CA ASP A 529 -21.53 -11.61 18.49
C ASP A 529 -22.16 -10.65 19.51
N THR A 530 -21.35 -10.16 20.44
CA THR A 530 -21.75 -9.16 21.43
C THR A 530 -20.71 -8.03 21.43
N ASP A 531 -21.15 -6.80 21.18
CA ASP A 531 -20.28 -5.62 21.20
C ASP A 531 -19.78 -5.33 22.61
N LEU A 532 -18.53 -4.88 22.69
CA LEU A 532 -17.84 -4.58 23.94
C LEU A 532 -17.54 -3.09 24.04
N ASN A 533 -17.82 -2.50 25.20
CA ASN A 533 -17.39 -1.14 25.48
C ASN A 533 -15.95 -1.08 26.02
N SER A 534 -15.35 0.11 26.04
CA SER A 534 -13.95 0.30 26.45
C SER A 534 -13.65 -0.21 27.86
N ARG A 535 -14.62 -0.15 28.80
CA ARG A 535 -14.44 -0.61 30.18
C ARG A 535 -14.43 -2.14 30.26
N GLU A 536 -15.28 -2.79 29.49
CA GLU A 536 -15.32 -4.25 29.38
C GLU A 536 -14.04 -4.78 28.77
N VAL A 537 -13.58 -4.16 27.69
CA VAL A 537 -12.29 -4.49 27.05
C VAL A 537 -11.13 -4.33 28.02
N GLU A 538 -11.06 -3.24 28.81
CA GLU A 538 -10.01 -3.04 29.81
C GLU A 538 -10.05 -4.11 30.90
N THR A 539 -11.24 -4.53 31.35
CA THR A 539 -11.42 -5.61 32.33
C THR A 539 -10.93 -6.94 31.76
N ILE A 540 -11.32 -7.28 30.53
CA ILE A 540 -10.91 -8.52 29.86
C ILE A 540 -9.40 -8.53 29.65
N LEU A 541 -8.81 -7.45 29.11
CA LEU A 541 -7.36 -7.37 28.89
C LEU A 541 -6.56 -7.48 30.19
N SER A 542 -7.08 -6.95 31.28
CA SER A 542 -6.45 -7.09 32.60
C SER A 542 -6.48 -8.54 33.12
N ALA A 543 -7.52 -9.29 32.82
CA ALA A 543 -7.62 -10.71 33.14
C ALA A 543 -6.70 -11.57 32.24
N VAL A 544 -6.70 -11.30 30.93
CA VAL A 544 -5.77 -11.93 29.97
C VAL A 544 -4.30 -11.68 30.37
N ALA A 545 -3.98 -10.48 30.86
CA ALA A 545 -2.63 -10.18 31.34
C ALA A 545 -2.22 -11.08 32.52
N ARG A 546 -3.12 -11.33 33.49
CA ARG A 546 -2.86 -12.27 34.60
C ARG A 546 -2.68 -13.70 34.11
N ASP A 547 -3.52 -14.16 33.17
CA ASP A 547 -3.36 -15.48 32.57
C ASP A 547 -2.03 -15.60 31.78
N ALA A 548 -1.61 -14.54 31.12
CA ALA A 548 -0.32 -14.48 30.43
C ALA A 548 0.88 -14.55 31.40
N GLU A 549 0.80 -13.89 32.58
CA GLU A 549 1.81 -13.99 33.63
C GLU A 549 1.92 -15.43 34.13
N ASN A 550 0.79 -16.10 34.33
CA ASN A 550 0.71 -17.49 34.75
C ASN A 550 1.13 -18.51 33.67
N GLY A 551 1.35 -18.08 32.45
CA GLY A 551 1.72 -18.96 31.32
C GLY A 551 0.52 -19.63 30.63
N ASN A 552 -0.70 -19.24 30.97
CA ASN A 552 -1.93 -19.83 30.43
C ASN A 552 -2.41 -19.17 29.15
N TRP A 553 -1.76 -18.08 28.71
CA TRP A 553 -2.05 -17.40 27.46
C TRP A 553 -0.77 -16.88 26.78
N GLY A 554 -0.78 -16.86 25.46
CA GLY A 554 0.26 -16.25 24.62
C GLY A 554 1.55 -17.06 24.52
N VAL A 555 1.58 -18.30 25.00
CA VAL A 555 2.64 -19.27 24.68
C VAL A 555 2.39 -19.76 23.26
N TYR A 556 3.37 -19.59 22.38
CA TYR A 556 3.29 -19.98 20.98
C TYR A 556 4.06 -21.29 20.76
N ASP A 557 3.35 -22.32 20.30
CA ASP A 557 3.98 -23.57 19.84
C ASP A 557 4.12 -23.55 18.32
N TRP A 558 5.35 -23.52 17.85
CA TRP A 558 5.70 -23.42 16.43
C TRP A 558 5.35 -24.67 15.61
N PHE A 559 5.15 -25.81 16.26
CA PHE A 559 4.98 -27.11 15.60
C PHE A 559 3.63 -27.76 15.88
N ASP A 560 2.78 -27.12 16.62
CA ASP A 560 1.44 -27.62 16.88
C ASP A 560 0.43 -27.03 15.89
N SER A 561 0.03 -27.85 14.93
CA SER A 561 -1.00 -27.51 13.95
C SER A 561 -2.43 -27.57 14.55
N ARG A 562 -2.56 -28.03 15.79
CA ARG A 562 -3.82 -28.21 16.53
C ARG A 562 -3.92 -27.28 17.74
N ASP A 563 -3.32 -26.11 17.61
CA ASP A 563 -3.26 -25.10 18.69
C ASP A 563 -4.65 -24.67 19.20
N ASP A 564 -5.72 -24.96 18.45
CA ASP A 564 -7.10 -24.59 18.79
C ASP A 564 -7.95 -25.72 19.41
N ALA A 565 -7.44 -26.94 19.55
CA ALA A 565 -8.16 -28.07 20.17
C ALA A 565 -8.57 -27.78 21.61
N ASP A 566 -7.71 -27.07 22.35
CA ASP A 566 -7.91 -26.66 23.76
C ASP A 566 -8.57 -25.28 23.89
N HIS A 567 -9.00 -24.68 22.80
CA HIS A 567 -9.77 -23.45 22.80
C HIS A 567 -11.25 -23.72 22.98
N TYR A 568 -11.92 -22.78 23.60
CA TYR A 568 -13.36 -22.67 23.50
C TYR A 568 -13.73 -21.99 22.18
N ASP A 569 -14.92 -22.29 21.66
CA ASP A 569 -15.44 -21.64 20.45
C ASP A 569 -15.87 -20.19 20.76
N MET A 570 -14.90 -19.41 21.18
CA MET A 570 -15.08 -18.00 21.50
C MET A 570 -13.80 -17.20 21.29
N THR A 571 -13.95 -16.01 20.72
CA THR A 571 -12.82 -15.08 20.44
C THR A 571 -13.24 -13.66 20.76
N VAL A 572 -12.38 -12.93 21.46
CA VAL A 572 -12.52 -11.50 21.68
C VAL A 572 -11.74 -10.77 20.59
N HIS A 573 -12.43 -9.96 19.81
CA HIS A 573 -11.87 -9.16 18.73
C HIS A 573 -11.74 -7.70 19.18
N ILE A 574 -10.57 -7.11 19.01
CA ILE A 574 -10.33 -5.71 19.35
C ILE A 574 -9.68 -5.04 18.16
N HIS A 575 -10.39 -4.12 17.52
CA HIS A 575 -9.89 -3.29 16.44
C HIS A 575 -9.43 -1.95 16.98
N TYR A 576 -8.29 -1.47 16.50
CA TYR A 576 -7.75 -0.20 16.94
C TYR A 576 -7.07 0.55 15.79
N GLN A 577 -7.06 1.87 15.91
CA GLN A 577 -6.39 2.73 14.97
C GLN A 577 -5.02 3.10 15.51
N MET A 578 -3.98 2.92 14.69
CA MET A 578 -2.63 3.34 14.99
C MET A 578 -2.46 4.86 14.88
N ALA A 579 -1.41 5.40 15.49
CA ALA A 579 -1.05 6.82 15.40
C ALA A 579 -0.83 7.34 13.96
N ASN A 580 -0.65 6.45 12.98
CA ASN A 580 -0.51 6.77 11.56
C ASN A 580 -1.80 6.51 10.75
N HIS A 581 -2.95 6.45 11.41
CA HIS A 581 -4.27 6.17 10.85
C HIS A 581 -4.41 4.80 10.15
N ARG A 582 -3.53 3.87 10.41
CA ARG A 582 -3.72 2.48 10.00
C ARG A 582 -4.53 1.74 11.04
N TYR A 583 -5.40 0.86 10.59
CA TYR A 583 -6.12 -0.07 11.44
C TYR A 583 -5.30 -1.34 11.66
N ASP A 584 -5.38 -1.90 12.84
CA ASP A 584 -4.83 -3.22 13.22
C ASP A 584 -5.81 -3.89 14.18
N SER A 585 -5.63 -5.19 14.45
CA SER A 585 -6.51 -5.94 15.33
C SER A 585 -5.72 -6.86 16.26
N ILE A 586 -6.34 -7.18 17.39
CA ILE A 586 -5.92 -8.23 18.31
C ILE A 586 -7.09 -9.19 18.49
N ASP A 587 -6.83 -10.47 18.23
CA ASP A 587 -7.78 -11.54 18.45
C ASP A 587 -7.31 -12.39 19.63
N ILE A 588 -8.18 -12.57 20.61
CA ILE A 588 -7.91 -13.33 21.83
C ILE A 588 -8.84 -14.54 21.85
N SER A 589 -8.35 -15.68 21.38
CA SER A 589 -9.05 -16.95 21.51
C SER A 589 -8.91 -17.47 22.95
N VAL A 590 -10.02 -17.83 23.57
CA VAL A 590 -10.08 -18.23 24.98
C VAL A 590 -9.76 -19.71 25.10
N ARG A 591 -8.78 -20.07 25.94
CA ARG A 591 -8.30 -21.44 26.17
C ARG A 591 -8.79 -21.99 27.53
N GLU A 592 -8.81 -23.31 27.66
CA GLU A 592 -9.19 -24.02 28.89
C GLU A 592 -8.41 -23.54 30.14
N GLY A 593 -7.12 -23.22 29.99
CA GLY A 593 -6.28 -22.76 31.10
C GLY A 593 -6.47 -21.30 31.52
N MET A 594 -7.26 -20.49 30.79
CA MET A 594 -7.42 -19.03 31.02
C MET A 594 -8.48 -18.75 32.12
N ALA A 595 -8.21 -19.17 33.33
CA ALA A 595 -9.19 -19.11 34.45
C ALA A 595 -9.58 -17.66 34.78
N GLU A 596 -8.64 -16.71 34.79
CA GLU A 596 -8.90 -15.31 35.10
C GLU A 596 -9.78 -14.64 34.02
N THR A 597 -9.49 -14.94 32.77
CA THR A 597 -10.25 -14.40 31.60
C THR A 597 -11.67 -14.98 31.61
N ILE A 598 -11.82 -16.29 31.79
CA ILE A 598 -13.13 -16.95 31.87
C ILE A 598 -13.97 -16.38 33.00
N GLN A 599 -13.36 -16.16 34.17
CA GLN A 599 -14.07 -15.56 35.30
C GLN A 599 -14.51 -14.13 34.99
N ALA A 600 -13.64 -13.31 34.39
CA ALA A 600 -13.97 -11.92 34.00
C ALA A 600 -15.13 -11.89 32.98
N LEU A 601 -15.12 -12.75 31.97
CA LEU A 601 -16.19 -12.84 30.98
C LEU A 601 -17.53 -13.24 31.61
N LYS A 602 -17.53 -14.18 32.62
CA LYS A 602 -18.73 -14.54 33.38
C LYS A 602 -19.23 -13.39 34.25
N GLU A 603 -18.33 -12.68 34.95
CA GLU A 603 -18.70 -11.56 35.81
C GLU A 603 -19.29 -10.38 34.99
N LEU A 604 -18.85 -10.20 33.74
CA LEU A 604 -19.43 -9.24 32.79
C LEU A 604 -20.77 -9.75 32.19
N GLY A 605 -21.13 -11.03 32.39
CA GLY A 605 -22.33 -11.62 31.83
C GLY A 605 -22.27 -11.87 30.32
N LEU A 606 -21.05 -11.93 29.75
CA LEU A 606 -20.81 -12.12 28.32
C LEU A 606 -20.85 -13.59 27.91
N ILE A 607 -20.57 -14.51 28.86
CA ILE A 607 -20.59 -15.94 28.65
C ILE A 607 -21.28 -16.68 29.81
N THR A 608 -21.74 -17.88 29.55
CA THR A 608 -22.34 -18.84 30.54
C THR A 608 -21.53 -20.12 30.57
N ASP A 609 -21.89 -21.07 31.45
CA ASP A 609 -21.26 -22.40 31.48
C ASP A 609 -21.56 -23.21 30.19
N GLU A 610 -22.63 -22.90 29.49
CA GLU A 610 -23.01 -23.54 28.22
C GLU A 610 -22.10 -23.15 27.06
N ASP A 611 -21.43 -21.99 27.13
CA ASP A 611 -20.48 -21.53 26.13
C ASP A 611 -19.08 -22.18 26.29
N LEU A 612 -18.81 -22.84 27.43
CA LEU A 612 -17.54 -23.47 27.74
C LEU A 612 -17.43 -24.88 27.15
N VAL A 613 -17.54 -25.00 25.84
CA VAL A 613 -17.35 -26.25 25.12
C VAL A 613 -16.05 -26.13 24.31
N LEU A 614 -15.12 -27.06 24.51
CA LEU A 614 -13.85 -27.07 23.81
C LEU A 614 -14.03 -27.42 22.32
N ASN A 615 -13.21 -26.85 21.47
CA ASN A 615 -13.29 -27.10 20.05
C ASN A 615 -13.15 -28.59 19.70
N ARG A 616 -12.28 -29.32 20.41
CA ARG A 616 -12.16 -30.78 20.25
C ARG A 616 -13.46 -31.55 20.54
N ASP A 617 -14.29 -31.01 21.41
CA ASP A 617 -15.58 -31.64 21.78
C ASP A 617 -16.70 -31.14 20.86
N ALA A 618 -16.64 -29.87 20.44
CA ALA A 618 -17.61 -29.26 19.54
C ALA A 618 -17.44 -29.72 18.08
N TYR A 619 -16.18 -29.88 17.65
CA TYR A 619 -15.80 -30.17 16.26
C TYR A 619 -14.86 -31.37 16.14
N PRO A 620 -15.22 -32.57 16.71
CA PRO A 620 -14.33 -33.72 16.83
C PRO A 620 -13.81 -34.24 15.48
N TRP A 621 -14.57 -34.03 14.39
CA TRP A 621 -14.12 -34.38 13.03
C TRP A 621 -12.91 -33.58 12.54
N GLN A 622 -12.67 -32.38 13.06
CA GLN A 622 -11.49 -31.59 12.69
C GLN A 622 -10.20 -32.14 13.30
N TYR A 623 -10.32 -32.89 14.41
CA TYR A 623 -9.20 -33.42 15.19
C TYR A 623 -9.05 -34.95 15.08
N SER A 624 -9.84 -35.62 14.22
CA SER A 624 -9.80 -37.06 13.96
C SER A 624 -9.15 -37.37 12.62
N ASN A 625 -8.44 -38.49 12.52
CA ASN A 625 -7.77 -38.94 11.30
C ASN A 625 -8.72 -39.15 10.11
N ASN A 626 -9.97 -39.54 10.36
CA ASN A 626 -10.98 -39.82 9.36
C ASN A 626 -12.20 -38.86 9.50
N GLY A 627 -12.01 -37.74 10.18
CA GLY A 627 -13.11 -36.90 10.62
C GLY A 627 -13.96 -36.32 9.50
N TRP A 628 -13.37 -36.00 8.35
CA TRP A 628 -14.13 -35.51 7.21
C TRP A 628 -14.94 -36.58 6.50
N GLU A 629 -14.48 -37.86 6.48
CA GLU A 629 -15.28 -38.98 5.98
C GLU A 629 -16.45 -39.28 6.93
N GLU A 630 -16.22 -39.22 8.25
CA GLU A 630 -17.25 -39.32 9.25
C GLU A 630 -18.24 -38.15 9.19
N TYR A 631 -17.78 -36.93 8.93
CA TYR A 631 -18.63 -35.75 8.73
C TYR A 631 -19.62 -35.97 7.56
N ASP A 632 -19.11 -36.40 6.40
CA ASP A 632 -19.95 -36.65 5.22
C ASP A 632 -20.94 -37.79 5.46
N GLN A 633 -20.53 -38.84 6.18
CA GLN A 633 -21.41 -39.94 6.55
C GLN A 633 -22.50 -39.48 7.53
N PHE A 634 -22.13 -38.70 8.54
CA PHE A 634 -23.05 -38.11 9.50
C PHE A 634 -24.08 -37.21 8.80
N TYR A 635 -23.64 -36.32 7.94
CA TYR A 635 -24.54 -35.46 7.17
C TYR A 635 -25.52 -36.26 6.29
N ASN A 636 -25.06 -37.33 5.68
CA ASN A 636 -25.91 -38.19 4.85
C ASN A 636 -26.92 -38.98 5.71
N GLU A 637 -26.60 -39.36 6.95
CA GLU A 637 -27.47 -40.12 7.82
C GLU A 637 -28.51 -39.25 8.56
N PHE A 638 -28.09 -38.10 9.07
CA PHE A 638 -28.94 -37.22 9.89
C PHE A 638 -29.54 -36.03 9.13
N GLY A 639 -29.07 -35.74 7.90
CA GLY A 639 -29.59 -34.69 7.04
C GLY A 639 -29.25 -33.26 7.56
N MET A 640 -28.34 -33.16 8.50
CA MET A 640 -27.85 -31.90 9.04
C MET A 640 -26.36 -32.01 9.39
N PRO A 641 -25.60 -30.87 9.37
CA PRO A 641 -24.21 -30.85 9.80
C PRO A 641 -24.02 -31.30 11.24
N PRO A 642 -22.91 -31.96 11.59
CA PRO A 642 -22.62 -32.37 12.96
C PRO A 642 -22.68 -31.22 13.97
N GLU A 643 -22.18 -30.03 13.63
CA GLU A 643 -22.25 -28.84 14.48
C GLU A 643 -23.68 -28.40 14.77
N GLU A 644 -24.58 -28.45 13.79
CA GLU A 644 -25.99 -28.13 13.99
C GLU A 644 -26.67 -29.17 14.89
N TYR A 645 -26.29 -30.44 14.74
CA TYR A 645 -26.79 -31.52 15.56
C TYR A 645 -26.36 -31.33 17.02
N TYR A 646 -25.05 -31.07 17.25
CA TYR A 646 -24.50 -30.82 18.57
C TYR A 646 -25.15 -29.60 19.26
N ASN A 647 -25.32 -28.50 18.50
CA ASN A 647 -26.00 -27.30 19.02
C ASN A 647 -27.44 -27.55 19.42
N ARG A 648 -28.12 -28.50 18.75
CA ARG A 648 -29.52 -28.82 19.00
C ARG A 648 -29.75 -29.85 20.14
N TYR A 649 -28.82 -30.78 20.29
CA TYR A 649 -29.00 -31.93 21.20
C TYR A 649 -27.97 -32.02 22.32
N GLY A 650 -26.91 -31.20 22.28
CA GLY A 650 -25.85 -31.12 23.29
C GLY A 650 -24.85 -32.26 23.31
N SER A 651 -25.02 -33.29 22.46
CA SER A 651 -24.11 -34.42 22.33
C SER A 651 -24.29 -35.12 20.99
N TYR A 652 -23.26 -35.84 20.53
CA TYR A 652 -23.37 -36.70 19.35
C TYR A 652 -24.02 -38.04 19.65
N PRO A 653 -24.62 -38.71 18.65
CA PRO A 653 -25.14 -40.07 18.82
C PRO A 653 -24.00 -41.05 19.14
N ALA A 654 -24.30 -42.09 19.91
CA ALA A 654 -23.32 -43.11 20.27
C ALA A 654 -22.70 -43.78 19.03
N GLY A 655 -21.37 -43.83 18.99
CA GLY A 655 -20.62 -44.44 17.89
C GLY A 655 -20.16 -43.45 16.80
N TRP A 656 -20.47 -42.16 16.92
CA TRP A 656 -20.00 -41.11 16.02
C TRP A 656 -18.94 -40.27 16.71
N PHE A 657 -17.91 -39.88 15.94
CA PHE A 657 -16.80 -38.99 16.34
C PHE A 657 -16.10 -39.40 17.65
N GLY A 658 -16.01 -40.68 17.94
CA GLY A 658 -15.37 -41.39 19.03
C GLY A 658 -15.14 -40.62 20.33
N THR A 659 -15.99 -40.80 21.33
CA THR A 659 -15.85 -40.21 22.69
C THR A 659 -14.64 -40.73 23.48
N GLU A 660 -13.83 -41.64 22.92
CA GLU A 660 -12.54 -42.10 23.41
C GLU A 660 -11.48 -41.86 22.33
N THR A 661 -11.05 -40.62 22.15
CA THR A 661 -9.98 -40.31 21.22
C THR A 661 -8.66 -40.17 21.94
N GLU A 662 -7.76 -41.16 21.78
CA GLU A 662 -6.33 -40.86 21.71
C GLU A 662 -6.12 -39.94 20.52
N ILE A 663 -5.75 -38.68 20.76
CA ILE A 663 -5.39 -37.73 19.75
C ILE A 663 -4.09 -38.23 19.11
N ASP A 664 -4.16 -38.71 17.86
CA ASP A 664 -2.97 -39.16 17.14
C ASP A 664 -2.17 -37.91 16.67
N PRO A 665 -0.90 -37.77 17.09
CA PRO A 665 -0.08 -36.62 16.75
C PRO A 665 0.29 -36.49 15.26
N ALA A 666 -0.21 -37.36 14.37
CA ALA A 666 0.19 -37.47 12.98
C ALA A 666 -0.93 -37.17 11.96
N VAL A 667 -1.88 -36.29 12.25
CA VAL A 667 -2.89 -35.91 11.26
C VAL A 667 -2.30 -34.99 10.19
N ASP A 668 -2.41 -35.44 8.97
CA ASP A 668 -1.93 -34.82 7.74
C ASP A 668 -2.77 -33.57 7.38
N ASP A 669 -2.14 -32.39 7.38
CA ASP A 669 -2.71 -31.09 7.00
C ASP A 669 -3.04 -30.96 5.49
N SER A 670 -3.10 -32.08 4.72
CA SER A 670 -3.29 -31.99 3.26
C SER A 670 -4.73 -31.58 2.84
N HIS A 671 -5.66 -31.37 3.79
CA HIS A 671 -7.07 -31.07 3.48
C HIS A 671 -7.69 -29.91 4.28
N SER A 672 -6.92 -29.08 4.94
CA SER A 672 -7.47 -27.81 5.43
C SER A 672 -7.73 -26.92 4.22
N PRO A 673 -9.00 -26.55 3.91
CA PRO A 673 -9.24 -25.47 2.99
C PRO A 673 -8.63 -24.23 3.62
N SER A 674 -7.54 -23.73 3.04
CA SER A 674 -7.05 -22.40 3.35
C SER A 674 -8.25 -21.46 3.25
N MET A 675 -8.80 -21.01 4.37
CA MET A 675 -9.57 -19.78 4.40
C MET A 675 -8.61 -18.69 3.98
N SER A 676 -8.54 -18.48 2.67
CA SER A 676 -7.94 -17.28 2.13
C SER A 676 -8.75 -16.14 2.73
N ALA A 677 -8.21 -15.51 3.77
CA ALA A 677 -8.59 -14.17 4.12
C ALA A 677 -8.49 -13.36 2.83
N GLY A 678 -9.62 -13.05 2.25
CA GLY A 678 -9.72 -12.18 1.11
C GLY A 678 -9.16 -10.84 1.54
N ALA A 679 -7.89 -10.62 1.24
CA ALA A 679 -7.33 -9.29 1.27
C ALA A 679 -8.14 -8.47 0.27
N ALA A 680 -9.11 -7.72 0.76
CA ALA A 680 -9.69 -6.63 0.01
C ALA A 680 -8.60 -5.58 -0.17
N SER A 681 -7.90 -5.66 -1.28
CA SER A 681 -7.09 -4.56 -1.78
C SER A 681 -8.04 -3.56 -2.44
N ALA A 682 -8.16 -2.40 -1.89
CA ALA A 682 -8.43 -1.18 -2.63
C ALA A 682 -7.62 -0.05 -2.00
#